data_3a9a9b9358803d8c9ae409203178de0f
#
_entry.id   3a9a9b9358803d8c9ae409203178de0f
#
_cell.length_a   1.000
_cell.length_b   1.000
_cell.length_c   1.000
_cell.angle_alpha   90.00
_cell.angle_beta   90.00
_cell.angle_gamma   90.00
#
_symmetry.space_group_name_H-M   'P 1'
#
loop_
_entity.id
_entity.type
_entity.pdbx_description
1 polymer ?
#
loop_
_entity_poly.entity_id
_entity_poly.type
_entity_poly.pdbx_seq_one_letter_code
_entity_poly.pdbx_strand_id
1 'polypeptide(L)'
;MNATATIADMLYGAAMRRAGAGDPAGARTLLDEALLADPRHAASAQKLAELLIFTDPPRAVSLARAVLTDYPNNTELLSTLAQALSELGDGHEVAATFLRAVEIEPDNGRLHSNAALALLRTGRLHESLAAARQAIELEPELATAHANLGHVLNALRKYDEAIAAFVASLALLPDNPDVLTGIGVAQAQLGRPSAALLARQRAAALRPTDGGAHSEVAGALQELGAHDDALASHRYAITLSPEKSSCSSNLLMAMQYAPHVTEQELVAEAAAWGLRASRVPLQQRRPVPLDPERPLRIGYVTADLYSHPVGWLGAGPIASHHRPEFSVSVYASQTIADAITRSVMANVDTWRQIVGNSDATVAQVIADDGIDILVDLSGHTGGNRLGVFARRPAPLQLHWLGYFATIGLPSIEAILLDDEHLAADGEAQFTERVVRLRHGRFCYAPPAYAPEPAPPPSEASGAVTFGSFNNANKLNDVTLDLWARVLAAVPGSRLLLKWRSMIDPVLSSRLRDAMASRGLPPERLLLQGDEQHSAMLARYGEVDIALDPMPFSGALTSFEALWMGVPVVTLPGRRAVSRQTHAILSRIATPDWSGRALSAGTEAEFVAIAAALARDIGKRRRLRTDLRAMLRDAPMSDPVGFAAELERVYRDLWREHCARYRSAP
;
A
#
# COMPACT_ATOMS: atom_id res chain seq x y z
N MET A 1 -27.33 39.92 37.62
CA MET A 1 -27.06 39.44 36.23
C MET A 1 -26.41 40.60 35.48
N ASN A 2 -25.27 40.37 34.88
CA ASN A 2 -24.52 41.40 34.17
C ASN A 2 -25.24 41.70 32.85
N ALA A 3 -25.45 42.95 32.46
CA ALA A 3 -26.17 43.34 31.23
C ALA A 3 -25.58 42.67 29.94
N THR A 4 -24.30 42.40 29.94
CA THR A 4 -23.59 41.69 28.87
C THR A 4 -23.99 40.20 28.75
N ALA A 5 -24.18 39.50 29.85
CA ALA A 5 -24.67 38.11 29.85
C ALA A 5 -26.09 38.02 29.27
N THR A 6 -26.97 38.97 29.60
CA THR A 6 -28.35 39.02 29.07
C THR A 6 -28.38 39.26 27.56
N ILE A 7 -27.46 40.07 27.01
CA ILE A 7 -27.33 40.30 25.56
C ILE A 7 -26.83 39.00 24.85
N ALA A 8 -25.84 38.33 25.42
CA ALA A 8 -25.33 37.08 24.86
C ALA A 8 -26.40 35.97 24.84
N ASP A 9 -27.21 35.84 25.91
CA ASP A 9 -28.35 34.92 25.97
C ASP A 9 -29.41 35.21 24.91
N MET A 10 -29.73 36.50 24.70
CA MET A 10 -30.69 36.92 23.66
C MET A 10 -30.18 36.61 22.24
N LEU A 11 -28.92 36.90 21.97
CA LEU A 11 -28.27 36.60 20.67
C LEU A 11 -28.16 35.10 20.44
N TYR A 12 -27.80 34.31 21.47
CA TYR A 12 -27.82 32.85 21.41
C TYR A 12 -29.21 32.31 21.07
N GLY A 13 -30.27 32.78 21.75
CA GLY A 13 -31.63 32.39 21.46
C GLY A 13 -32.07 32.75 20.03
N ALA A 14 -31.60 33.89 19.48
CA ALA A 14 -31.84 34.28 18.09
C ALA A 14 -31.06 33.37 17.12
N ALA A 15 -29.81 33.03 17.43
CA ALA A 15 -28.98 32.12 16.65
C ALA A 15 -29.60 30.72 16.55
N MET A 16 -30.12 30.19 17.67
CA MET A 16 -30.79 28.89 17.69
C MET A 16 -32.05 28.86 16.83
N ARG A 17 -32.85 29.96 16.81
CA ARG A 17 -34.00 30.06 15.91
C ARG A 17 -33.58 30.08 14.44
N ARG A 18 -32.48 30.79 14.08
CA ARG A 18 -31.95 30.79 12.70
C ARG A 18 -31.43 29.43 12.29
N ALA A 19 -30.67 28.78 13.14
CA ALA A 19 -30.18 27.42 12.89
C ALA A 19 -31.34 26.44 12.66
N GLY A 20 -32.40 26.50 13.48
CA GLY A 20 -33.62 25.70 13.30
C GLY A 20 -34.42 26.03 12.03
N ALA A 21 -34.28 27.26 11.52
CA ALA A 21 -34.86 27.69 10.24
C ALA A 21 -33.99 27.37 9.01
N GLY A 22 -32.87 26.63 9.16
CA GLY A 22 -31.98 26.24 8.06
C GLY A 22 -31.02 27.36 7.62
N ASP A 23 -30.78 28.37 8.46
CA ASP A 23 -29.81 29.45 8.19
C ASP A 23 -28.59 29.33 9.15
N PRO A 24 -27.65 28.39 8.90
CA PRO A 24 -26.46 28.24 9.72
C PRO A 24 -25.49 29.42 9.61
N ALA A 25 -25.50 30.15 8.48
CA ALA A 25 -24.64 31.31 8.29
C ALA A 25 -25.10 32.48 9.18
N GLY A 26 -26.41 32.79 9.21
CA GLY A 26 -26.96 33.79 10.12
C GLY A 26 -26.85 33.40 11.58
N ALA A 27 -26.96 32.10 11.91
CA ALA A 27 -26.73 31.61 13.25
C ALA A 27 -25.27 31.85 13.70
N ARG A 28 -24.28 31.57 12.84
CA ARG A 28 -22.85 31.84 13.13
C ARG A 28 -22.59 33.31 13.43
N THR A 29 -23.13 34.21 12.63
CA THR A 29 -22.98 35.67 12.85
C THR A 29 -23.48 36.08 14.22
N LEU A 30 -24.69 35.62 14.62
CA LEU A 30 -25.25 35.92 15.93
C LEU A 30 -24.49 35.31 17.11
N LEU A 31 -23.90 34.12 16.91
CA LEU A 31 -23.05 33.48 17.92
C LEU A 31 -21.72 34.23 18.08
N ASP A 32 -21.14 34.75 17.00
CA ASP A 32 -19.98 35.61 17.05
C ASP A 32 -20.28 36.93 17.80
N GLU A 33 -21.42 37.56 17.53
CA GLU A 33 -21.86 38.73 18.23
C GLU A 33 -22.11 38.46 19.74
N ALA A 34 -22.66 37.26 20.07
CA ALA A 34 -22.84 36.85 21.44
C ALA A 34 -21.49 36.71 22.20
N LEU A 35 -20.47 36.15 21.53
CA LEU A 35 -19.11 36.03 22.07
C LEU A 35 -18.36 37.37 22.13
N LEU A 36 -18.71 38.33 21.28
CA LEU A 36 -18.22 39.71 21.42
C LEU A 36 -18.84 40.41 22.64
N ALA A 37 -20.13 40.15 22.93
CA ALA A 37 -20.82 40.70 24.11
C ALA A 37 -20.34 40.03 25.40
N ASP A 38 -20.19 38.71 25.40
CA ASP A 38 -19.64 37.91 26.51
C ASP A 38 -18.68 36.81 25.98
N PRO A 39 -17.37 37.03 26.00
CA PRO A 39 -16.38 36.04 25.56
C PRO A 39 -16.39 34.71 26.31
N ARG A 40 -17.04 34.63 27.46
CA ARG A 40 -17.18 33.42 28.28
C ARG A 40 -18.55 32.74 28.15
N HIS A 41 -19.37 33.15 27.20
CA HIS A 41 -20.70 32.56 27.00
C HIS A 41 -20.58 31.14 26.44
N ALA A 42 -20.51 30.15 27.32
CA ALA A 42 -20.21 28.75 27.02
C ALA A 42 -21.17 28.16 25.97
N ALA A 43 -22.48 28.42 26.06
CA ALA A 43 -23.47 27.90 25.12
C ALA A 43 -23.27 28.42 23.70
N SER A 44 -22.90 29.71 23.53
CA SER A 44 -22.56 30.27 22.21
C SER A 44 -21.26 29.68 21.65
N ALA A 45 -20.24 29.54 22.49
CA ALA A 45 -18.96 28.97 22.05
C ALA A 45 -19.09 27.48 21.66
N GLN A 46 -19.84 26.69 22.43
CA GLN A 46 -20.13 25.29 22.11
C GLN A 46 -20.88 25.20 20.79
N LYS A 47 -21.99 25.95 20.61
CA LYS A 47 -22.78 25.89 19.38
C LYS A 47 -22.04 26.40 18.18
N LEU A 48 -21.22 27.44 18.34
CA LEU A 48 -20.37 27.95 17.26
C LEU A 48 -19.30 26.92 16.87
N ALA A 49 -18.67 26.24 17.85
CA ALA A 49 -17.71 25.17 17.58
C ALA A 49 -18.34 24.05 16.73
N GLU A 50 -19.56 23.60 17.08
CA GLU A 50 -20.31 22.61 16.30
C GLU A 50 -20.53 23.04 14.84
N LEU A 51 -20.95 24.30 14.63
CA LEU A 51 -21.19 24.84 13.28
C LEU A 51 -19.93 25.07 12.46
N LEU A 52 -18.76 25.14 13.10
CA LEU A 52 -17.46 25.38 12.46
C LEU A 52 -16.68 24.09 12.18
N ILE A 53 -17.11 22.91 12.63
CA ILE A 53 -16.37 21.64 12.49
C ILE A 53 -15.80 21.47 11.06
N PHE A 54 -16.63 21.68 10.03
CA PHE A 54 -16.25 21.46 8.63
C PHE A 54 -15.85 22.74 7.88
N THR A 55 -16.08 23.93 8.44
CA THR A 55 -15.83 25.20 7.72
C THR A 55 -14.63 25.97 8.27
N ASP A 56 -14.31 25.82 9.55
CA ASP A 56 -13.15 26.40 10.23
C ASP A 56 -12.76 25.51 11.42
N PRO A 57 -12.21 24.30 11.15
CA PRO A 57 -11.83 23.36 12.20
C PRO A 57 -10.86 23.94 13.24
N PRO A 58 -9.83 24.75 12.89
CA PRO A 58 -8.93 25.32 13.89
C PRO A 58 -9.65 26.20 14.90
N ARG A 59 -10.60 26.98 14.44
CA ARG A 59 -11.42 27.82 15.32
C ARG A 59 -12.38 27.01 16.18
N ALA A 60 -12.99 25.94 15.61
CA ALA A 60 -13.82 25.01 16.36
C ALA A 60 -13.04 24.36 17.52
N VAL A 61 -11.81 23.89 17.28
CA VAL A 61 -10.91 23.35 18.30
C VAL A 61 -10.61 24.38 19.39
N SER A 62 -10.29 25.61 19.01
CA SER A 62 -9.99 26.68 19.96
C SER A 62 -11.17 26.99 20.88
N LEU A 63 -12.38 27.12 20.32
CA LEU A 63 -13.61 27.37 21.07
C LEU A 63 -13.94 26.21 22.01
N ALA A 64 -13.89 24.96 21.52
CA ALA A 64 -14.17 23.78 22.31
C ALA A 64 -13.20 23.65 23.50
N ARG A 65 -11.90 23.87 23.29
CA ARG A 65 -10.89 23.84 24.35
C ARG A 65 -11.12 24.94 25.41
N ALA A 66 -11.49 26.13 24.96
CA ALA A 66 -11.79 27.25 25.90
C ALA A 66 -12.94 26.89 26.83
N VAL A 67 -14.06 26.36 26.32
CA VAL A 67 -15.20 25.94 27.13
C VAL A 67 -14.89 24.74 28.03
N LEU A 68 -14.08 23.77 27.52
CA LEU A 68 -13.66 22.62 28.32
C LEU A 68 -12.75 22.96 29.49
N THR A 69 -12.17 24.16 29.52
CA THR A 69 -11.43 24.66 30.69
C THR A 69 -12.36 24.87 31.88
N ASP A 70 -13.57 25.40 31.65
CA ASP A 70 -14.55 25.64 32.67
C ASP A 70 -15.51 24.45 32.91
N TYR A 71 -15.73 23.65 31.85
CA TYR A 71 -16.62 22.48 31.84
C TYR A 71 -15.88 21.21 31.40
N PRO A 72 -14.90 20.71 32.17
CA PRO A 72 -13.98 19.64 31.72
C PRO A 72 -14.66 18.29 31.49
N ASN A 73 -15.85 18.08 32.00
CA ASN A 73 -16.61 16.83 31.91
C ASN A 73 -17.78 16.89 30.89
N ASN A 74 -17.81 17.89 30.02
CA ASN A 74 -18.85 17.98 28.99
C ASN A 74 -18.49 17.03 27.82
N THR A 75 -19.10 15.84 27.80
CA THR A 75 -18.84 14.77 26.82
C THR A 75 -19.33 15.10 25.42
N GLU A 76 -20.39 15.90 25.29
CA GLU A 76 -20.89 16.41 24.01
C GLU A 76 -19.83 17.33 23.35
N LEU A 77 -19.27 18.23 24.17
CA LEU A 77 -18.23 19.15 23.70
C LEU A 77 -16.90 18.43 23.41
N LEU A 78 -16.56 17.37 24.18
CA LEU A 78 -15.43 16.49 23.85
C LEU A 78 -15.66 15.80 22.50
N SER A 79 -16.88 15.37 22.20
CA SER A 79 -17.23 14.79 20.89
C SER A 79 -17.09 15.82 19.75
N THR A 80 -17.52 17.07 19.97
CA THR A 80 -17.33 18.19 19.03
C THR A 80 -15.85 18.49 18.80
N LEU A 81 -15.05 18.53 19.89
CA LEU A 81 -13.59 18.70 19.79
C LEU A 81 -12.94 17.58 18.97
N ALA A 82 -13.30 16.34 19.26
CA ALA A 82 -12.75 15.18 18.53
C ALA A 82 -13.11 15.21 17.04
N GLN A 83 -14.34 15.62 16.68
CA GLN A 83 -14.72 15.77 15.27
C GLN A 83 -13.92 16.88 14.58
N ALA A 84 -13.77 18.05 15.20
CA ALA A 84 -12.96 19.14 14.64
C ALA A 84 -11.48 18.77 14.50
N LEU A 85 -10.91 18.04 15.45
CA LEU A 85 -9.55 17.50 15.38
C LEU A 85 -9.40 16.45 14.25
N SER A 86 -10.45 15.67 13.98
CA SER A 86 -10.46 14.72 12.87
C SER A 86 -10.30 15.42 11.50
N GLU A 87 -10.93 16.58 11.31
CA GLU A 87 -10.77 17.40 10.11
C GLU A 87 -9.35 17.96 9.95
N LEU A 88 -8.63 18.16 11.05
CA LEU A 88 -7.23 18.58 11.06
C LEU A 88 -6.25 17.41 10.87
N GLY A 89 -6.75 16.17 10.90
CA GLY A 89 -5.93 14.96 10.71
C GLY A 89 -5.09 14.59 11.92
N ASP A 90 -5.43 15.03 13.13
CA ASP A 90 -4.77 14.64 14.38
C ASP A 90 -5.46 13.45 15.01
N GLY A 91 -5.26 12.27 14.44
CA GLY A 91 -5.91 11.03 14.89
C GLY A 91 -5.58 10.65 16.34
N HIS A 92 -4.38 10.98 16.82
CA HIS A 92 -3.96 10.65 18.18
C HIS A 92 -4.69 11.49 19.23
N GLU A 93 -4.85 12.79 18.98
CA GLU A 93 -5.62 13.65 19.88
C GLU A 93 -7.11 13.33 19.83
N VAL A 94 -7.64 12.95 18.65
CA VAL A 94 -9.02 12.43 18.52
C VAL A 94 -9.24 11.22 19.42
N ALA A 95 -8.34 10.23 19.37
CA ALA A 95 -8.44 9.03 20.19
C ALA A 95 -8.35 9.35 21.69
N ALA A 96 -7.43 10.21 22.11
CA ALA A 96 -7.30 10.65 23.50
C ALA A 96 -8.57 11.37 24.00
N THR A 97 -9.18 12.20 23.14
CA THR A 97 -10.40 12.96 23.47
C THR A 97 -11.60 12.02 23.65
N PHE A 98 -11.80 11.03 22.77
CA PHE A 98 -12.89 10.06 22.96
C PHE A 98 -12.65 9.12 24.14
N LEU A 99 -11.41 8.71 24.43
CA LEU A 99 -11.10 7.91 25.61
C LEU A 99 -11.45 8.69 26.90
N ARG A 100 -11.12 9.98 26.95
CA ARG A 100 -11.53 10.83 28.07
C ARG A 100 -13.06 10.93 28.20
N ALA A 101 -13.79 11.03 27.08
CA ALA A 101 -15.26 11.04 27.12
C ALA A 101 -15.84 9.72 27.67
N VAL A 102 -15.22 8.57 27.29
CA VAL A 102 -15.59 7.24 27.81
C VAL A 102 -15.32 7.13 29.33
N GLU A 103 -14.23 7.71 29.84
CA GLU A 103 -13.93 7.72 31.28
C GLU A 103 -14.99 8.49 32.08
N ILE A 104 -15.60 9.52 31.48
CA ILE A 104 -16.66 10.34 32.12
C ILE A 104 -18.02 9.63 32.08
N GLU A 105 -18.35 9.01 30.94
CA GLU A 105 -19.60 8.29 30.71
C GLU A 105 -19.32 6.84 30.26
N PRO A 106 -18.93 5.95 31.19
CA PRO A 106 -18.51 4.58 30.83
C PRO A 106 -19.65 3.69 30.31
N ASP A 107 -20.90 4.04 30.57
CA ASP A 107 -22.08 3.30 30.13
C ASP A 107 -22.67 3.82 28.81
N ASN A 108 -21.98 4.74 28.12
CA ASN A 108 -22.43 5.31 26.86
C ASN A 108 -21.83 4.52 25.66
N GLY A 109 -22.65 3.64 25.07
CA GLY A 109 -22.22 2.80 23.93
C GLY A 109 -21.75 3.59 22.72
N ARG A 110 -22.34 4.76 22.45
CA ARG A 110 -21.93 5.62 21.31
C ARG A 110 -20.52 6.17 21.50
N LEU A 111 -20.14 6.56 22.73
CA LEU A 111 -18.79 7.04 23.01
C LEU A 111 -17.76 5.92 22.83
N HIS A 112 -18.07 4.70 23.28
CA HIS A 112 -17.23 3.52 23.01
C HIS A 112 -17.10 3.23 21.52
N SER A 113 -18.18 3.34 20.74
CA SER A 113 -18.16 3.17 19.28
C SER A 113 -17.28 4.21 18.59
N ASN A 114 -17.36 5.48 19.00
CA ASN A 114 -16.52 6.55 18.46
C ASN A 114 -15.05 6.37 18.86
N ALA A 115 -14.79 5.98 20.11
CA ALA A 115 -13.45 5.65 20.58
C ALA A 115 -12.86 4.47 19.79
N ALA A 116 -13.65 3.44 19.49
CA ALA A 116 -13.20 2.31 18.67
C ALA A 116 -12.73 2.76 17.28
N LEU A 117 -13.49 3.61 16.60
CA LEU A 117 -13.11 4.14 15.29
C LEU A 117 -11.83 5.00 15.37
N ALA A 118 -11.70 5.85 16.38
CA ALA A 118 -10.53 6.70 16.58
C ALA A 118 -9.28 5.87 16.88
N LEU A 119 -9.39 4.86 17.74
CA LEU A 119 -8.32 3.91 18.04
C LEU A 119 -7.89 3.08 16.81
N LEU A 120 -8.85 2.66 15.98
CA LEU A 120 -8.57 1.99 14.72
C LEU A 120 -7.70 2.86 13.80
N ARG A 121 -8.08 4.14 13.64
CA ARG A 121 -7.36 5.09 12.79
C ARG A 121 -5.92 5.37 13.24
N THR A 122 -5.63 5.19 14.53
CA THR A 122 -4.28 5.34 15.11
C THR A 122 -3.52 4.00 15.23
N GLY A 123 -4.11 2.91 14.74
CA GLY A 123 -3.48 1.58 14.76
C GLY A 123 -3.50 0.87 16.12
N ARG A 124 -4.22 1.39 17.13
CA ARG A 124 -4.40 0.78 18.46
C ARG A 124 -5.46 -0.33 18.40
N LEU A 125 -5.19 -1.36 17.58
CA LEU A 125 -6.20 -2.34 17.14
C LEU A 125 -6.84 -3.15 18.27
N HIS A 126 -6.06 -3.57 19.29
CA HIS A 126 -6.60 -4.36 20.41
C HIS A 126 -7.51 -3.52 21.31
N GLU A 127 -7.16 -2.27 21.55
CA GLU A 127 -7.99 -1.34 22.32
C GLU A 127 -9.25 -0.97 21.54
N SER A 128 -9.11 -0.77 20.24
CA SER A 128 -10.24 -0.55 19.33
C SER A 128 -11.23 -1.72 19.38
N LEU A 129 -10.72 -2.97 19.37
CA LEU A 129 -11.55 -4.17 19.46
C LEU A 129 -12.32 -4.24 20.80
N ALA A 130 -11.65 -3.92 21.90
CA ALA A 130 -12.28 -3.89 23.22
C ALA A 130 -13.39 -2.83 23.27
N ALA A 131 -13.12 -1.62 22.80
CA ALA A 131 -14.11 -0.53 22.76
C ALA A 131 -15.32 -0.86 21.86
N ALA A 132 -15.08 -1.46 20.67
CA ALA A 132 -16.17 -1.86 19.77
C ALA A 132 -17.08 -2.94 20.38
N ARG A 133 -16.50 -3.91 21.10
CA ARG A 133 -17.28 -4.94 21.81
C ARG A 133 -18.09 -4.35 22.97
N GLN A 134 -17.48 -3.44 23.75
CA GLN A 134 -18.18 -2.76 24.83
C GLN A 134 -19.35 -1.93 24.31
N ALA A 135 -19.19 -1.25 23.18
CA ALA A 135 -20.27 -0.50 22.54
C ALA A 135 -21.48 -1.39 22.19
N ILE A 136 -21.23 -2.61 21.67
CA ILE A 136 -22.30 -3.57 21.33
C ILE A 136 -22.95 -4.15 22.60
N GLU A 137 -22.17 -4.40 23.66
CA GLU A 137 -22.70 -4.89 24.93
C GLU A 137 -23.65 -3.87 25.57
N LEU A 138 -23.31 -2.58 25.52
CA LEU A 138 -24.12 -1.49 26.06
C LEU A 138 -25.32 -1.15 25.17
N GLU A 139 -25.13 -1.11 23.85
CA GLU A 139 -26.17 -0.75 22.88
C GLU A 139 -26.17 -1.76 21.71
N PRO A 140 -26.82 -2.95 21.85
CA PRO A 140 -26.79 -4.00 20.83
C PRO A 140 -27.39 -3.61 19.47
N GLU A 141 -28.31 -2.63 19.45
CA GLU A 141 -28.96 -2.13 18.24
C GLU A 141 -28.21 -0.93 17.60
N LEU A 142 -27.02 -0.60 18.08
CA LEU A 142 -26.22 0.48 17.52
C LEU A 142 -25.49 -0.01 16.24
N ALA A 143 -26.06 0.26 15.08
CA ALA A 143 -25.51 -0.16 13.78
C ALA A 143 -24.05 0.25 13.57
N THR A 144 -23.65 1.45 14.04
CA THR A 144 -22.29 1.96 13.96
C THR A 144 -21.30 1.16 14.80
N ALA A 145 -21.71 0.60 15.94
CA ALA A 145 -20.86 -0.25 16.78
C ALA A 145 -20.51 -1.56 16.04
N HIS A 146 -21.50 -2.21 15.41
CA HIS A 146 -21.28 -3.39 14.56
C HIS A 146 -20.40 -3.05 13.33
N ALA A 147 -20.61 -1.88 12.69
CA ALA A 147 -19.78 -1.43 11.59
C ALA A 147 -18.32 -1.24 12.03
N ASN A 148 -18.09 -0.55 13.14
CA ASN A 148 -16.75 -0.32 13.69
C ASN A 148 -16.08 -1.64 14.10
N LEU A 149 -16.81 -2.58 14.71
CA LEU A 149 -16.29 -3.92 14.98
C LEU A 149 -15.83 -4.59 13.70
N GLY A 150 -16.63 -4.54 12.62
CA GLY A 150 -16.26 -5.11 11.31
C GLY A 150 -14.98 -4.49 10.75
N HIS A 151 -14.83 -3.16 10.84
CA HIS A 151 -13.61 -2.47 10.38
C HIS A 151 -12.37 -2.86 11.21
N VAL A 152 -12.51 -2.97 12.53
CA VAL A 152 -11.42 -3.44 13.41
C VAL A 152 -11.03 -4.87 13.10
N LEU A 153 -11.99 -5.76 12.89
CA LEU A 153 -11.75 -7.16 12.53
C LEU A 153 -11.06 -7.29 11.16
N ASN A 154 -11.42 -6.45 10.19
CA ASN A 154 -10.70 -6.34 8.91
C ASN A 154 -9.24 -5.94 9.12
N ALA A 155 -8.96 -4.94 9.95
CA ALA A 155 -7.60 -4.52 10.27
C ALA A 155 -6.80 -5.62 11.00
N LEU A 156 -7.46 -6.43 11.83
CA LEU A 156 -6.91 -7.61 12.49
C LEU A 156 -6.82 -8.84 11.58
N ARG A 157 -7.20 -8.74 10.31
CA ARG A 157 -7.26 -9.82 9.30
C ARG A 157 -8.20 -10.98 9.66
N LYS A 158 -9.22 -10.72 10.46
CA LYS A 158 -10.29 -11.66 10.86
C LYS A 158 -11.49 -11.47 9.93
N TYR A 159 -11.32 -11.79 8.66
CA TYR A 159 -12.23 -11.38 7.60
C TYR A 159 -13.63 -12.01 7.68
N ASP A 160 -13.76 -13.29 8.03
CA ASP A 160 -15.08 -13.93 8.18
C ASP A 160 -15.84 -13.35 9.39
N GLU A 161 -15.15 -13.07 10.51
CA GLU A 161 -15.73 -12.38 11.67
C GLU A 161 -16.15 -10.94 11.28
N ALA A 162 -15.34 -10.24 10.48
CA ALA A 162 -15.64 -8.90 9.99
C ALA A 162 -16.92 -8.88 9.14
N ILE A 163 -17.07 -9.84 8.20
CA ILE A 163 -18.28 -9.96 7.38
C ILE A 163 -19.51 -10.18 8.27
N ALA A 164 -19.41 -11.04 9.28
CA ALA A 164 -20.53 -11.28 10.21
C ALA A 164 -20.93 -9.98 10.96
N ALA A 165 -19.97 -9.20 11.44
CA ALA A 165 -20.23 -7.92 12.09
C ALA A 165 -20.84 -6.90 11.12
N PHE A 166 -20.36 -6.81 9.89
CA PHE A 166 -20.94 -5.95 8.85
C PHE A 166 -22.36 -6.35 8.47
N VAL A 167 -22.65 -7.64 8.37
CA VAL A 167 -24.01 -8.13 8.12
C VAL A 167 -24.96 -7.74 9.25
N ALA A 168 -24.52 -7.84 10.50
CA ALA A 168 -25.30 -7.35 11.66
C ALA A 168 -25.57 -5.84 11.56
N SER A 169 -24.58 -5.04 11.18
CA SER A 169 -24.76 -3.61 10.93
C SER A 169 -25.78 -3.32 9.82
N LEU A 170 -25.72 -4.05 8.69
CA LEU A 170 -26.66 -3.88 7.56
C LEU A 170 -28.07 -4.35 7.91
N ALA A 171 -28.25 -5.29 8.85
CA ALA A 171 -29.57 -5.68 9.33
C ALA A 171 -30.26 -4.53 10.08
N LEU A 172 -29.48 -3.69 10.76
CA LEU A 172 -29.97 -2.51 11.48
C LEU A 172 -30.05 -1.26 10.58
N LEU A 173 -29.11 -1.10 9.64
CA LEU A 173 -29.05 0.01 8.69
C LEU A 173 -28.67 -0.50 7.29
N PRO A 174 -29.66 -0.84 6.42
CA PRO A 174 -29.44 -1.60 5.18
C PRO A 174 -28.56 -0.92 4.11
N ASP A 175 -28.58 0.40 3.99
CA ASP A 175 -27.92 1.15 2.92
C ASP A 175 -26.72 1.95 3.44
N ASN A 176 -25.78 1.26 4.08
CA ASN A 176 -24.54 1.86 4.56
C ASN A 176 -23.38 1.54 3.58
N PRO A 177 -22.93 2.52 2.76
CA PRO A 177 -21.88 2.28 1.77
C PRO A 177 -20.50 1.99 2.39
N ASP A 178 -20.19 2.50 3.59
CA ASP A 178 -18.91 2.22 4.27
C ASP A 178 -18.84 0.74 4.70
N VAL A 179 -19.96 0.22 5.20
CA VAL A 179 -20.08 -1.21 5.56
C VAL A 179 -19.95 -2.10 4.33
N LEU A 180 -20.60 -1.73 3.22
CA LEU A 180 -20.49 -2.45 1.94
C LEU A 180 -19.05 -2.44 1.40
N THR A 181 -18.36 -1.31 1.50
CA THR A 181 -16.92 -1.21 1.17
C THR A 181 -16.10 -2.13 2.08
N GLY A 182 -16.37 -2.15 3.38
CA GLY A 182 -15.72 -3.04 4.34
C GLY A 182 -15.91 -4.52 4.02
N ILE A 183 -17.12 -4.93 3.62
CA ILE A 183 -17.42 -6.29 3.11
C ILE A 183 -16.60 -6.56 1.85
N GLY A 184 -16.54 -5.60 0.90
CA GLY A 184 -15.74 -5.72 -0.31
C GLY A 184 -14.26 -5.96 -0.03
N VAL A 185 -13.70 -5.28 0.97
CA VAL A 185 -12.32 -5.50 1.43
C VAL A 185 -12.15 -6.91 1.98
N ALA A 186 -13.03 -7.35 2.91
CA ALA A 186 -12.96 -8.68 3.51
C ALA A 186 -13.07 -9.80 2.46
N GLN A 187 -14.02 -9.69 1.53
CA GLN A 187 -14.21 -10.68 0.45
C GLN A 187 -12.98 -10.76 -0.47
N ALA A 188 -12.40 -9.62 -0.86
CA ALA A 188 -11.18 -9.61 -1.67
C ALA A 188 -10.00 -10.28 -0.94
N GLN A 189 -9.84 -10.03 0.36
CA GLN A 189 -8.79 -10.66 1.17
C GLN A 189 -8.99 -12.18 1.35
N LEU A 190 -10.24 -12.65 1.34
CA LEU A 190 -10.59 -14.08 1.32
C LEU A 190 -10.47 -14.73 -0.06
N GLY A 191 -9.98 -14.00 -1.08
CA GLY A 191 -9.86 -14.51 -2.43
C GLY A 191 -11.19 -14.66 -3.18
N ARG A 192 -12.18 -13.84 -2.85
CA ARG A 192 -13.52 -13.84 -3.43
C ARG A 192 -13.81 -12.52 -4.19
N PRO A 193 -13.05 -12.20 -5.27
CA PRO A 193 -13.19 -10.93 -5.98
C PRO A 193 -14.58 -10.72 -6.62
N SER A 194 -15.29 -11.77 -7.00
CA SER A 194 -16.65 -11.65 -7.52
C SER A 194 -17.64 -11.13 -6.45
N ALA A 195 -17.56 -11.65 -5.23
CA ALA A 195 -18.34 -11.16 -4.10
C ALA A 195 -17.92 -9.74 -3.68
N ALA A 196 -16.61 -9.44 -3.73
CA ALA A 196 -16.08 -8.09 -3.49
C ALA A 196 -16.63 -7.09 -4.52
N LEU A 197 -16.68 -7.47 -5.81
CA LEU A 197 -17.23 -6.62 -6.87
C LEU A 197 -18.70 -6.25 -6.61
N LEU A 198 -19.53 -7.23 -6.24
CA LEU A 198 -20.95 -6.99 -5.94
C LEU A 198 -21.15 -6.00 -4.78
N ALA A 199 -20.39 -6.18 -3.70
CA ALA A 199 -20.48 -5.28 -2.54
C ALA A 199 -20.02 -3.85 -2.90
N ARG A 200 -18.90 -3.71 -3.63
CA ARG A 200 -18.35 -2.44 -4.08
C ARG A 200 -19.25 -1.72 -5.08
N GLN A 201 -19.86 -2.45 -6.02
CA GLN A 201 -20.84 -1.88 -6.95
C GLN A 201 -22.07 -1.31 -6.21
N ARG A 202 -22.58 -2.01 -5.19
CA ARG A 202 -23.67 -1.48 -4.36
C ARG A 202 -23.23 -0.24 -3.58
N ALA A 203 -22.02 -0.22 -3.02
CA ALA A 203 -21.46 0.96 -2.35
C ALA A 203 -21.33 2.15 -3.30
N ALA A 204 -20.81 1.94 -4.52
CA ALA A 204 -20.70 2.97 -5.54
C ALA A 204 -22.07 3.50 -6.02
N ALA A 205 -23.08 2.63 -6.14
CA ALA A 205 -24.44 3.04 -6.48
C ALA A 205 -25.06 3.96 -5.41
N LEU A 206 -24.71 3.77 -4.14
CA LEU A 206 -25.14 4.64 -3.03
C LEU A 206 -24.34 5.96 -2.95
N ARG A 207 -23.14 6.01 -3.56
CA ARG A 207 -22.24 7.18 -3.63
C ARG A 207 -21.76 7.43 -5.05
N PRO A 208 -22.66 7.75 -6.00
CA PRO A 208 -22.34 7.80 -7.43
C PRO A 208 -21.29 8.88 -7.81
N THR A 209 -21.08 9.88 -6.96
CA THR A 209 -20.08 10.94 -7.15
C THR A 209 -18.77 10.73 -6.38
N ASP A 210 -18.64 9.65 -5.59
CA ASP A 210 -17.38 9.34 -4.90
C ASP A 210 -16.44 8.56 -5.81
N GLY A 211 -15.40 9.22 -6.31
CA GLY A 211 -14.36 8.58 -7.11
C GLY A 211 -13.67 7.41 -6.39
N GLY A 212 -13.55 7.46 -5.06
CA GLY A 212 -13.00 6.35 -4.27
C GLY A 212 -13.81 5.07 -4.42
N ALA A 213 -15.15 5.16 -4.35
CA ALA A 213 -16.04 4.01 -4.52
C ALA A 213 -15.89 3.38 -5.91
N HIS A 214 -15.78 4.19 -6.96
CA HIS A 214 -15.54 3.70 -8.32
C HIS A 214 -14.14 3.09 -8.50
N SER A 215 -13.13 3.64 -7.83
CA SER A 215 -11.77 3.07 -7.82
C SER A 215 -11.72 1.70 -7.11
N GLU A 216 -12.53 1.48 -6.08
CA GLU A 216 -12.68 0.17 -5.43
C GLU A 216 -13.34 -0.87 -6.35
N VAL A 217 -14.35 -0.47 -7.13
CA VAL A 217 -14.96 -1.32 -8.17
C VAL A 217 -13.91 -1.73 -9.21
N ALA A 218 -13.09 -0.78 -9.67
CA ALA A 218 -12.02 -1.03 -10.62
C ALA A 218 -11.01 -2.07 -10.11
N GLY A 219 -10.62 -2.00 -8.84
CA GLY A 219 -9.72 -2.99 -8.23
C GLY A 219 -10.29 -4.42 -8.26
N ALA A 220 -11.60 -4.59 -8.04
CA ALA A 220 -12.25 -5.92 -8.13
C ALA A 220 -12.35 -6.41 -9.58
N LEU A 221 -12.66 -5.53 -10.53
CA LEU A 221 -12.67 -5.85 -11.97
C LEU A 221 -11.28 -6.33 -12.43
N GLN A 222 -10.21 -5.64 -11.98
CA GLN A 222 -8.85 -6.00 -12.30
C GLN A 222 -8.49 -7.41 -11.77
N GLU A 223 -8.87 -7.76 -10.53
CA GLU A 223 -8.59 -9.08 -9.95
C GLU A 223 -9.37 -10.19 -10.67
N LEU A 224 -10.53 -9.89 -11.25
CA LEU A 224 -11.27 -10.76 -12.14
C LEU A 224 -10.70 -10.79 -13.57
N GLY A 225 -9.65 -9.99 -13.86
CA GLY A 225 -8.96 -9.89 -15.13
C GLY A 225 -9.70 -9.06 -16.20
N ALA A 226 -10.69 -8.26 -15.83
CA ALA A 226 -11.33 -7.27 -16.69
C ALA A 226 -10.50 -5.96 -16.70
N HIS A 227 -9.30 -6.01 -17.29
CA HIS A 227 -8.32 -4.92 -17.20
C HIS A 227 -8.79 -3.63 -17.87
N ASP A 228 -9.45 -3.71 -19.02
CA ASP A 228 -9.91 -2.53 -19.76
C ASP A 228 -11.04 -1.81 -19.00
N ASP A 229 -12.00 -2.57 -18.48
CA ASP A 229 -13.07 -2.04 -17.63
C ASP A 229 -12.52 -1.43 -16.34
N ALA A 230 -11.49 -2.06 -15.74
CA ALA A 230 -10.81 -1.54 -14.57
C ALA A 230 -10.14 -0.19 -14.87
N LEU A 231 -9.40 -0.08 -15.98
CA LEU A 231 -8.77 1.18 -16.40
C LEU A 231 -9.80 2.27 -16.67
N ALA A 232 -10.90 1.94 -17.36
CA ALA A 232 -11.98 2.88 -17.61
C ALA A 232 -12.61 3.38 -16.29
N SER A 233 -12.88 2.46 -15.35
CA SER A 233 -13.45 2.79 -14.04
C SER A 233 -12.49 3.63 -13.18
N HIS A 234 -11.17 3.36 -13.19
CA HIS A 234 -10.17 4.21 -12.52
C HIS A 234 -10.09 5.62 -13.13
N ARG A 235 -10.12 5.75 -14.47
CA ARG A 235 -10.14 7.08 -15.13
C ARG A 235 -11.39 7.85 -14.74
N TYR A 236 -12.55 7.20 -14.73
CA TYR A 236 -13.79 7.80 -14.27
C TYR A 236 -13.72 8.25 -12.81
N ALA A 237 -13.13 7.44 -11.93
CA ALA A 237 -12.92 7.79 -10.53
C ALA A 237 -12.10 9.10 -10.35
N ILE A 238 -11.08 9.31 -11.19
CA ILE A 238 -10.27 10.54 -11.17
C ILE A 238 -11.09 11.76 -11.63
N THR A 239 -12.01 11.61 -12.58
CA THR A 239 -12.88 12.74 -13.01
C THR A 239 -13.82 13.17 -11.90
N LEU A 240 -14.25 12.24 -11.04
CA LEU A 240 -15.13 12.52 -9.91
C LEU A 240 -14.39 13.11 -8.70
N SER A 241 -13.16 12.68 -8.45
CA SER A 241 -12.37 13.07 -7.26
C SER A 241 -10.89 13.30 -7.65
N PRO A 242 -10.57 14.36 -8.42
CA PRO A 242 -9.21 14.62 -8.92
C PRO A 242 -8.20 14.94 -7.82
N GLU A 243 -8.67 15.42 -6.65
CA GLU A 243 -7.87 15.71 -5.46
C GLU A 243 -7.49 14.45 -4.68
N LYS A 244 -8.21 13.34 -4.89
CA LYS A 244 -7.99 12.08 -4.17
C LYS A 244 -6.82 11.31 -4.78
N SER A 245 -5.61 11.53 -4.26
CA SER A 245 -4.37 10.93 -4.77
C SER A 245 -4.41 9.40 -4.92
N SER A 246 -5.19 8.71 -4.07
CA SER A 246 -5.35 7.25 -4.14
C SER A 246 -5.98 6.78 -5.47
N CYS A 247 -6.92 7.55 -6.06
CA CYS A 247 -7.52 7.21 -7.35
C CYS A 247 -6.46 7.20 -8.47
N SER A 248 -5.58 8.22 -8.48
CA SER A 248 -4.49 8.28 -9.46
C SER A 248 -3.42 7.21 -9.22
N SER A 249 -3.05 6.95 -7.95
CA SER A 249 -2.12 5.86 -7.62
C SER A 249 -2.65 4.49 -8.06
N ASN A 250 -3.94 4.23 -7.85
CA ASN A 250 -4.58 2.99 -8.27
C ASN A 250 -4.61 2.86 -9.80
N LEU A 251 -4.88 3.94 -10.54
CA LEU A 251 -4.80 3.95 -12.01
C LEU A 251 -3.37 3.62 -12.47
N LEU A 252 -2.35 4.33 -11.94
CA LEU A 252 -0.95 4.12 -12.31
C LEU A 252 -0.48 2.68 -12.03
N MET A 253 -0.97 2.09 -10.93
CA MET A 253 -0.70 0.69 -10.63
C MET A 253 -1.44 -0.25 -11.60
N ALA A 254 -2.72 0.02 -11.92
CA ALA A 254 -3.51 -0.77 -12.87
C ALA A 254 -2.91 -0.76 -14.27
N MET A 255 -2.38 0.38 -14.72
CA MET A 255 -1.71 0.53 -16.02
C MET A 255 -0.47 -0.38 -16.16
N GLN A 256 0.17 -0.79 -15.06
CA GLN A 256 1.32 -1.70 -15.09
C GLN A 256 0.94 -3.11 -15.55
N TYR A 257 -0.30 -3.54 -15.31
CA TYR A 257 -0.80 -4.87 -15.66
C TYR A 257 -1.33 -4.96 -17.09
N ALA A 258 -1.66 -3.83 -17.72
CA ALA A 258 -2.27 -3.79 -19.04
C ALA A 258 -1.21 -3.86 -20.16
N PRO A 259 -1.27 -4.88 -21.05
CA PRO A 259 -0.26 -5.06 -22.10
C PRO A 259 -0.24 -3.94 -23.16
N HIS A 260 -1.39 -3.33 -23.45
CA HIS A 260 -1.55 -2.31 -24.49
C HIS A 260 -1.16 -0.89 -24.02
N VAL A 261 -0.97 -0.66 -22.72
CA VAL A 261 -0.56 0.64 -22.20
C VAL A 261 0.90 0.90 -22.57
N THR A 262 1.16 2.04 -23.18
CA THR A 262 2.50 2.44 -23.60
C THR A 262 3.33 3.08 -22.49
N GLU A 263 4.64 3.12 -22.65
CA GLU A 263 5.57 3.79 -21.75
C GLU A 263 5.26 5.30 -21.64
N GLN A 264 4.94 5.92 -22.79
CA GLN A 264 4.61 7.35 -22.86
C GLN A 264 3.32 7.68 -22.11
N GLU A 265 2.28 6.84 -22.21
CA GLU A 265 1.04 7.01 -21.44
C GLU A 265 1.29 6.94 -19.93
N LEU A 266 2.13 5.98 -19.49
CA LEU A 266 2.50 5.86 -18.07
C LEU A 266 3.23 7.10 -17.56
N VAL A 267 4.23 7.58 -18.31
CA VAL A 267 5.00 8.78 -17.94
C VAL A 267 4.09 10.02 -17.92
N ALA A 268 3.24 10.17 -18.93
CA ALA A 268 2.33 11.31 -19.02
C ALA A 268 1.33 11.35 -17.85
N GLU A 269 0.73 10.20 -17.51
CA GLU A 269 -0.22 10.11 -16.38
C GLU A 269 0.47 10.37 -15.04
N ALA A 270 1.66 9.79 -14.82
CA ALA A 270 2.44 10.01 -13.61
C ALA A 270 2.84 11.49 -13.46
N ALA A 271 3.35 12.12 -14.54
CA ALA A 271 3.72 13.53 -14.53
C ALA A 271 2.51 14.45 -14.27
N ALA A 272 1.36 14.16 -14.89
CA ALA A 272 0.12 14.91 -14.67
C ALA A 272 -0.34 14.81 -13.21
N TRP A 273 -0.27 13.63 -12.61
CA TRP A 273 -0.53 13.46 -11.19
C TRP A 273 0.46 14.23 -10.33
N GLY A 274 1.77 14.11 -10.59
CA GLY A 274 2.82 14.77 -9.82
C GLY A 274 2.68 16.30 -9.80
N LEU A 275 2.29 16.89 -10.92
CA LEU A 275 2.00 18.34 -11.00
C LEU A 275 0.81 18.74 -10.12
N ARG A 276 -0.24 17.90 -10.04
CA ARG A 276 -1.37 18.14 -9.13
C ARG A 276 -0.94 17.98 -7.67
N ALA A 277 -0.25 16.89 -7.34
CA ALA A 277 0.19 16.57 -5.99
C ALA A 277 1.19 17.59 -5.42
N SER A 278 1.96 18.26 -6.28
CA SER A 278 2.92 19.31 -5.89
C SER A 278 2.27 20.65 -5.48
N ARG A 279 0.95 20.79 -5.61
CA ARG A 279 0.22 22.02 -5.20
C ARG A 279 -0.04 22.08 -3.69
N VAL A 280 0.92 21.66 -2.90
CA VAL A 280 0.87 21.69 -1.43
C VAL A 280 1.94 22.62 -0.88
N PRO A 281 1.75 23.22 0.30
CA PRO A 281 2.79 24.03 0.93
C PRO A 281 4.06 23.22 1.17
N LEU A 282 5.21 23.78 0.83
CA LEU A 282 6.50 23.17 1.12
C LEU A 282 6.78 23.23 2.63
N GLN A 283 7.42 22.18 3.13
CA GLN A 283 7.82 22.11 4.53
C GLN A 283 9.00 23.05 4.80
N GLN A 284 8.89 23.87 5.83
CA GLN A 284 10.03 24.63 6.33
C GLN A 284 11.03 23.66 6.99
N ARG A 285 12.29 23.77 6.58
CA ARG A 285 13.40 22.95 7.10
C ARG A 285 14.46 23.84 7.73
N ARG A 286 15.13 23.31 8.74
CA ARG A 286 16.36 23.95 9.23
C ARG A 286 17.44 23.85 8.14
N PRO A 287 18.28 24.88 7.96
CA PRO A 287 19.45 24.76 7.10
C PRO A 287 20.34 23.62 7.56
N VAL A 288 20.76 22.77 6.61
CA VAL A 288 21.70 21.69 6.90
C VAL A 288 23.12 22.09 6.48
N PRO A 289 24.17 21.72 7.24
CA PRO A 289 25.54 21.96 6.84
C PRO A 289 25.85 21.27 5.51
N LEU A 290 26.40 22.05 4.55
CA LEU A 290 26.82 21.55 3.24
C LEU A 290 28.23 20.93 3.29
N ASP A 291 28.49 20.09 4.30
CA ASP A 291 29.70 19.27 4.38
C ASP A 291 29.46 17.91 3.70
N PRO A 292 30.21 17.59 2.63
CA PRO A 292 30.00 16.37 1.86
C PRO A 292 30.40 15.10 2.60
N GLU A 293 31.25 15.18 3.63
CA GLU A 293 31.79 14.02 4.32
C GLU A 293 31.25 13.82 5.75
N ARG A 294 30.38 14.71 6.24
CA ARG A 294 29.73 14.52 7.54
C ARG A 294 28.87 13.25 7.60
N PRO A 295 28.59 12.72 8.79
CA PRO A 295 27.58 11.67 8.94
C PRO A 295 26.22 12.08 8.35
N LEU A 296 25.53 11.14 7.71
CA LEU A 296 24.25 11.35 7.05
C LEU A 296 23.09 10.72 7.84
N ARG A 297 21.97 11.41 7.87
CA ARG A 297 20.70 10.93 8.41
C ARG A 297 19.80 10.47 7.27
N ILE A 298 19.55 9.17 7.23
CA ILE A 298 18.72 8.53 6.20
C ILE A 298 17.34 8.25 6.79
N GLY A 299 16.30 8.71 6.13
CA GLY A 299 14.91 8.42 6.49
C GLY A 299 14.25 7.48 5.46
N TYR A 300 13.61 6.42 5.92
CA TYR A 300 12.80 5.53 5.08
C TYR A 300 11.33 5.68 5.42
N VAL A 301 10.49 5.98 4.42
CA VAL A 301 9.02 6.05 4.59
C VAL A 301 8.39 4.83 3.92
N THR A 302 7.58 4.09 4.67
CA THR A 302 7.03 2.81 4.18
C THR A 302 5.75 2.41 4.90
N ALA A 303 4.92 1.63 4.19
CA ALA A 303 3.78 0.90 4.74
C ALA A 303 4.04 -0.62 4.85
N ASP A 304 5.22 -1.13 4.43
CA ASP A 304 5.37 -2.51 3.99
C ASP A 304 6.58 -3.26 4.58
N LEU A 305 7.20 -2.76 5.67
CA LEU A 305 8.30 -3.46 6.36
C LEU A 305 7.79 -4.57 7.29
N TYR A 306 7.11 -5.54 6.72
CA TYR A 306 6.62 -6.77 7.36
C TYR A 306 6.70 -7.92 6.33
N SER A 307 6.03 -9.06 6.52
CA SER A 307 5.95 -10.19 5.57
C SER A 307 5.21 -9.77 4.28
N HIS A 308 5.86 -8.91 3.53
CA HIS A 308 5.46 -8.27 2.28
C HIS A 308 6.67 -8.23 1.34
N PRO A 309 6.52 -8.15 0.00
CA PRO A 309 7.66 -8.07 -0.91
C PRO A 309 8.71 -7.02 -0.54
N VAL A 310 8.30 -5.82 -0.11
CA VAL A 310 9.24 -4.78 0.35
C VAL A 310 10.04 -5.23 1.57
N GLY A 311 9.40 -5.89 2.53
CA GLY A 311 10.07 -6.43 3.72
C GLY A 311 11.09 -7.52 3.34
N TRP A 312 10.70 -8.48 2.51
CA TRP A 312 11.58 -9.57 2.08
C TRP A 312 12.76 -9.11 1.19
N LEU A 313 12.57 -7.99 0.46
CA LEU A 313 13.54 -7.51 -0.54
C LEU A 313 14.33 -6.27 -0.11
N GLY A 314 14.05 -5.68 1.06
CA GLY A 314 14.69 -4.44 1.49
C GLY A 314 15.00 -4.33 2.98
N ALA A 315 14.38 -5.13 3.84
CA ALA A 315 14.60 -5.03 5.29
C ALA A 315 16.06 -5.30 5.70
N GLY A 316 16.72 -6.27 5.05
CA GLY A 316 18.11 -6.62 5.33
C GLY A 316 19.07 -5.44 5.19
N PRO A 317 19.18 -4.78 4.03
CA PRO A 317 20.04 -3.61 3.86
C PRO A 317 19.69 -2.45 4.80
N ILE A 318 18.39 -2.16 5.02
CA ILE A 318 17.96 -1.08 5.92
C ILE A 318 18.46 -1.33 7.35
N ALA A 319 18.46 -2.56 7.80
CA ALA A 319 18.98 -2.97 9.11
C ALA A 319 20.52 -3.01 9.19
N SER A 320 21.23 -3.01 8.05
CA SER A 320 22.68 -3.28 7.96
C SER A 320 23.55 -2.04 7.69
N HIS A 321 22.97 -0.84 7.72
CA HIS A 321 23.74 0.40 7.51
C HIS A 321 24.86 0.57 8.52
N HIS A 322 26.02 1.06 8.06
CA HIS A 322 27.22 1.26 8.86
C HIS A 322 27.11 2.52 9.75
N ARG A 323 27.19 2.32 11.07
CA ARG A 323 27.20 3.40 12.06
C ARG A 323 28.63 3.65 12.55
N PRO A 324 28.96 4.90 12.90
CA PRO A 324 28.09 6.09 13.03
C PRO A 324 27.95 6.94 11.77
N GLU A 325 28.47 6.50 10.61
CA GLU A 325 28.50 7.32 9.39
C GLU A 325 27.10 7.53 8.79
N PHE A 326 26.19 6.58 9.02
CA PHE A 326 24.80 6.63 8.57
C PHE A 326 23.85 6.36 9.74
N SER A 327 23.07 7.36 10.13
CA SER A 327 21.98 7.21 11.09
C SER A 327 20.68 6.95 10.34
N VAL A 328 19.93 5.94 10.76
CA VAL A 328 18.73 5.44 10.06
C VAL A 328 17.48 5.67 10.88
N SER A 329 16.53 6.37 10.29
CA SER A 329 15.16 6.56 10.81
C SER A 329 14.14 5.90 9.90
N VAL A 330 13.20 5.15 10.47
CA VAL A 330 12.06 4.56 9.73
C VAL A 330 10.76 5.22 10.16
N TYR A 331 9.99 5.70 9.19
CA TYR A 331 8.66 6.28 9.35
C TYR A 331 7.63 5.28 8.83
N ALA A 332 7.08 4.47 9.74
CA ALA A 332 6.23 3.32 9.40
C ALA A 332 4.75 3.70 9.36
N SER A 333 4.12 3.53 8.21
CA SER A 333 2.68 3.74 7.98
C SER A 333 1.88 2.42 8.09
N GLN A 334 2.43 1.40 8.74
CA GLN A 334 1.86 0.06 8.91
C GLN A 334 1.47 -0.20 10.38
N THR A 335 0.44 -0.99 10.60
CA THR A 335 0.03 -1.45 11.94
C THR A 335 0.55 -2.85 12.29
N ILE A 336 1.07 -3.57 11.30
CA ILE A 336 1.60 -4.93 11.45
C ILE A 336 3.02 -4.87 11.98
N ALA A 337 3.32 -5.66 13.00
CA ALA A 337 4.65 -5.80 13.58
C ALA A 337 5.00 -7.30 13.73
N ASP A 338 5.48 -7.89 12.65
CA ASP A 338 5.94 -9.29 12.59
C ASP A 338 7.45 -9.44 12.86
N ALA A 339 8.03 -10.59 12.54
CA ALA A 339 9.44 -10.87 12.75
C ALA A 339 10.36 -9.94 11.93
N ILE A 340 9.97 -9.62 10.68
CA ILE A 340 10.72 -8.69 9.80
C ILE A 340 10.70 -7.30 10.41
N THR A 341 9.52 -6.81 10.78
CA THR A 341 9.34 -5.50 11.44
C THR A 341 10.23 -5.38 12.67
N ARG A 342 10.16 -6.38 13.57
CA ARG A 342 10.97 -6.38 14.81
C ARG A 342 12.47 -6.43 14.53
N SER A 343 12.90 -7.17 13.50
CA SER A 343 14.31 -7.20 13.10
C SER A 343 14.81 -5.83 12.65
N VAL A 344 14.03 -5.10 11.85
CA VAL A 344 14.39 -3.74 11.43
C VAL A 344 14.38 -2.79 12.62
N MET A 345 13.32 -2.81 13.45
CA MET A 345 13.21 -1.95 14.65
C MET A 345 14.40 -2.10 15.61
N ALA A 346 14.94 -3.30 15.75
CA ALA A 346 16.09 -3.57 16.63
C ALA A 346 17.43 -3.05 16.06
N ASN A 347 17.48 -2.72 14.76
CA ASN A 347 18.70 -2.40 14.04
C ASN A 347 18.67 -1.01 13.37
N VAL A 348 17.70 -0.15 13.67
CA VAL A 348 17.65 1.25 13.23
C VAL A 348 17.74 2.18 14.44
N ASP A 349 18.20 3.43 14.21
CA ASP A 349 18.38 4.39 15.31
C ASP A 349 17.03 4.96 15.79
N THR A 350 16.08 5.10 14.87
CA THR A 350 14.75 5.61 15.21
C THR A 350 13.68 4.86 14.41
N TRP A 351 12.64 4.40 15.13
CA TRP A 351 11.41 3.91 14.54
C TRP A 351 10.25 4.80 14.96
N ARG A 352 9.58 5.42 13.98
CA ARG A 352 8.41 6.26 14.22
C ARG A 352 7.17 5.67 13.58
N GLN A 353 6.17 5.38 14.39
CA GLN A 353 4.83 5.05 13.89
C GLN A 353 4.15 6.32 13.42
N ILE A 354 3.75 6.37 12.14
CA ILE A 354 3.10 7.54 11.52
C ILE A 354 1.63 7.30 11.14
N VAL A 355 1.07 6.14 11.50
CA VAL A 355 -0.35 5.85 11.31
C VAL A 355 -1.18 6.85 12.12
N GLY A 356 -2.24 7.37 11.53
CA GLY A 356 -3.11 8.36 12.14
C GLY A 356 -2.65 9.82 12.03
N ASN A 357 -1.42 10.06 11.55
CA ASN A 357 -0.91 11.41 11.34
C ASN A 357 -1.14 11.89 9.91
N SER A 358 -1.47 13.17 9.74
CA SER A 358 -1.57 13.80 8.42
C SER A 358 -0.19 13.87 7.72
N ASP A 359 -0.17 13.98 6.39
CA ASP A 359 1.08 14.15 5.64
C ASP A 359 1.82 15.43 6.02
N ALA A 360 1.11 16.48 6.43
CA ALA A 360 1.70 17.69 6.93
C ALA A 360 2.43 17.48 8.27
N THR A 361 1.78 16.77 9.21
CA THR A 361 2.37 16.43 10.51
C THR A 361 3.61 15.54 10.33
N VAL A 362 3.53 14.53 9.46
CA VAL A 362 4.67 13.64 9.18
C VAL A 362 5.82 14.41 8.52
N ALA A 363 5.53 15.30 7.58
CA ALA A 363 6.56 16.13 6.95
C ALA A 363 7.26 17.05 7.99
N GLN A 364 6.50 17.60 8.95
CA GLN A 364 7.09 18.38 10.04
C GLN A 364 8.01 17.53 10.91
N VAL A 365 7.58 16.33 11.32
CA VAL A 365 8.40 15.40 12.12
C VAL A 365 9.70 15.05 11.41
N ILE A 366 9.66 14.75 10.12
CA ILE A 366 10.85 14.43 9.32
C ILE A 366 11.80 15.63 9.23
N ALA A 367 11.26 16.84 9.06
CA ALA A 367 12.05 18.08 9.02
C ALA A 367 12.72 18.37 10.38
N ASP A 368 12.01 18.12 11.49
CA ASP A 368 12.53 18.30 12.86
C ASP A 368 13.59 17.25 13.21
N ASP A 369 13.46 16.02 12.72
CA ASP A 369 14.49 14.98 12.84
C ASP A 369 15.74 15.31 12.01
N GLY A 370 15.65 16.28 11.09
CA GLY A 370 16.78 16.79 10.30
C GLY A 370 17.31 15.75 9.32
N ILE A 371 16.43 14.99 8.68
CA ILE A 371 16.78 13.98 7.68
C ILE A 371 17.45 14.62 6.47
N ASP A 372 18.55 14.05 6.02
CA ASP A 372 19.34 14.53 4.88
C ASP A 372 18.84 13.92 3.56
N ILE A 373 18.60 12.61 3.59
CA ILE A 373 18.11 11.83 2.45
C ILE A 373 16.87 11.07 2.89
N LEU A 374 15.74 11.33 2.24
CA LEU A 374 14.49 10.66 2.48
C LEU A 374 14.19 9.70 1.33
N VAL A 375 13.92 8.44 1.65
CA VAL A 375 13.69 7.37 0.68
C VAL A 375 12.25 6.87 0.79
N ASP A 376 11.50 6.98 -0.29
CA ASP A 376 10.19 6.36 -0.42
C ASP A 376 10.34 4.89 -0.79
N LEU A 377 9.70 4.01 -0.02
CA LEU A 377 9.69 2.56 -0.30
C LEU A 377 8.35 2.05 -0.84
N SER A 378 7.37 2.90 -1.03
CA SER A 378 6.02 2.50 -1.44
C SER A 378 5.68 2.92 -2.87
N GLY A 379 6.00 4.14 -3.27
CA GLY A 379 5.54 4.70 -4.55
C GLY A 379 4.02 4.71 -4.65
N HIS A 380 3.47 4.30 -5.80
CA HIS A 380 2.02 4.25 -6.04
C HIS A 380 1.35 2.96 -5.54
N THR A 381 1.90 2.29 -4.52
CA THR A 381 1.25 1.14 -3.87
C THR A 381 0.33 1.58 -2.73
N GLY A 382 -0.42 0.63 -2.17
CA GLY A 382 -1.34 0.90 -1.06
C GLY A 382 -0.61 1.42 0.19
N GLY A 383 -1.22 2.37 0.91
CA GLY A 383 -0.65 2.93 2.13
C GLY A 383 0.51 3.91 1.92
N ASN A 384 0.81 4.30 0.68
CA ASN A 384 1.87 5.26 0.37
C ASN A 384 1.67 6.61 1.06
N ARG A 385 2.76 7.36 1.18
CA ARG A 385 2.81 8.68 1.81
C ARG A 385 3.46 9.71 0.89
N LEU A 386 3.17 9.63 -0.43
CA LEU A 386 3.72 10.54 -1.44
C LEU A 386 3.37 12.02 -1.17
N GLY A 387 2.27 12.29 -0.47
CA GLY A 387 1.92 13.65 0.00
C GLY A 387 2.91 14.22 1.03
N VAL A 388 3.66 13.37 1.74
CA VAL A 388 4.80 13.80 2.57
C VAL A 388 5.95 14.28 1.69
N PHE A 389 6.30 13.51 0.65
CA PHE A 389 7.36 13.85 -0.30
C PHE A 389 7.04 15.10 -1.11
N ALA A 390 5.77 15.31 -1.46
CA ALA A 390 5.32 16.53 -2.14
C ALA A 390 5.63 17.80 -1.33
N ARG A 391 5.66 17.72 0.00
CA ARG A 391 6.00 18.82 0.92
C ARG A 391 7.51 19.06 1.07
N ARG A 392 8.32 18.16 0.55
CA ARG A 392 9.78 18.24 0.55
C ARG A 392 10.42 18.44 1.94
N PRO A 393 10.20 17.54 2.90
CA PRO A 393 10.75 17.66 4.27
C PRO A 393 12.25 17.39 4.37
N ALA A 394 12.89 16.82 3.35
CA ALA A 394 14.34 16.56 3.31
C ALA A 394 15.02 17.22 2.10
N PRO A 395 16.34 17.51 2.17
CA PRO A 395 17.10 18.08 1.07
C PRO A 395 17.12 17.23 -0.19
N LEU A 396 17.36 15.92 -0.03
CA LEU A 396 17.32 14.92 -1.10
C LEU A 396 16.18 13.93 -0.87
N GLN A 397 15.43 13.63 -1.90
CA GLN A 397 14.33 12.68 -1.86
C GLN A 397 14.46 11.68 -3.00
N LEU A 398 14.40 10.39 -2.67
CA LEU A 398 14.64 9.29 -3.57
C LEU A 398 13.46 8.32 -3.53
N HIS A 399 13.31 7.52 -4.59
CA HIS A 399 12.44 6.35 -4.59
C HIS A 399 13.26 5.06 -4.75
N TRP A 400 12.93 4.04 -3.95
CA TRP A 400 13.51 2.70 -4.06
C TRP A 400 12.48 1.63 -3.73
N LEU A 401 12.47 0.54 -4.46
CA LEU A 401 11.93 -0.76 -4.17
C LEU A 401 10.43 -0.99 -4.43
N GLY A 402 9.49 -0.32 -3.75
CA GLY A 402 8.09 -0.75 -3.71
C GLY A 402 7.29 -0.58 -4.99
N TYR A 403 7.66 0.39 -5.85
CA TYR A 403 7.03 0.64 -7.14
C TYR A 403 8.07 0.65 -8.26
N PHE A 404 7.71 0.21 -9.45
CA PHE A 404 8.69 -0.19 -10.50
C PHE A 404 8.69 0.75 -11.71
N ALA A 405 7.96 1.86 -11.64
CA ALA A 405 7.89 2.87 -12.69
C ALA A 405 8.13 4.26 -12.11
N THR A 406 8.10 5.28 -12.96
CA THR A 406 8.22 6.67 -12.52
C THR A 406 7.14 7.02 -11.50
N ILE A 407 7.50 7.77 -10.47
CA ILE A 407 6.57 8.34 -9.49
C ILE A 407 5.87 9.57 -10.08
N GLY A 408 6.57 10.32 -10.93
CA GLY A 408 6.06 11.56 -11.53
C GLY A 408 6.08 12.77 -10.62
N LEU A 409 6.53 12.64 -9.37
CA LEU A 409 6.55 13.73 -8.38
C LEU A 409 7.85 14.52 -8.47
N PRO A 410 7.84 15.83 -8.85
CA PRO A 410 9.06 16.62 -9.06
C PRO A 410 9.97 16.77 -7.84
N SER A 411 9.46 16.52 -6.64
CA SER A 411 10.24 16.55 -5.39
C SER A 411 11.04 15.27 -5.15
N ILE A 412 10.81 14.19 -5.89
CA ILE A 412 11.64 12.97 -5.89
C ILE A 412 12.67 13.11 -7.00
N GLU A 413 13.95 13.24 -6.62
CA GLU A 413 15.03 13.59 -7.55
C GLU A 413 15.59 12.39 -8.29
N ALA A 414 15.57 11.20 -7.66
CA ALA A 414 16.11 9.99 -8.26
C ALA A 414 15.34 8.73 -7.88
N ILE A 415 15.39 7.76 -8.79
CA ILE A 415 14.93 6.38 -8.57
C ILE A 415 16.12 5.43 -8.61
N LEU A 416 16.17 4.51 -7.63
CA LEU A 416 17.22 3.49 -7.56
C LEU A 416 16.79 2.24 -8.33
N LEU A 417 17.51 1.93 -9.40
CA LEU A 417 17.30 0.77 -10.26
C LEU A 417 18.64 0.06 -10.51
N ASP A 418 18.66 -0.87 -11.45
CA ASP A 418 19.88 -1.46 -12.00
C ASP A 418 19.78 -1.54 -13.52
N ASP A 419 20.90 -1.87 -14.18
CA ASP A 419 21.00 -1.92 -15.65
C ASP A 419 20.05 -2.96 -16.27
N GLU A 420 19.78 -4.06 -15.57
CA GLU A 420 18.95 -5.16 -16.09
C GLU A 420 17.44 -4.85 -16.04
N HIS A 421 17.04 -3.91 -15.18
CA HIS A 421 15.67 -3.39 -15.15
C HIS A 421 15.39 -2.40 -16.29
N LEU A 422 16.43 -1.93 -16.99
CA LEU A 422 16.29 -0.96 -18.07
C LEU A 422 16.43 -1.63 -19.44
N ALA A 423 15.57 -1.28 -20.38
CA ALA A 423 15.83 -1.50 -21.80
C ALA A 423 16.88 -0.50 -22.30
N ALA A 424 17.37 -0.63 -23.52
CA ALA A 424 18.47 0.17 -24.06
C ALA A 424 18.26 1.69 -23.95
N ASP A 425 17.05 2.18 -24.09
CA ASP A 425 16.62 3.59 -23.97
C ASP A 425 15.66 3.81 -22.80
N GLY A 426 15.72 2.92 -21.79
CA GLY A 426 14.73 2.80 -20.73
C GLY A 426 14.66 3.97 -19.75
N GLU A 427 15.67 4.85 -19.71
CA GLU A 427 15.64 6.04 -18.81
C GLU A 427 14.52 7.02 -19.18
N ALA A 428 14.10 7.07 -20.42
CA ALA A 428 12.99 7.90 -20.88
C ALA A 428 11.62 7.53 -20.24
N GLN A 429 11.55 6.37 -19.56
CA GLN A 429 10.36 5.92 -18.82
C GLN A 429 10.24 6.56 -17.44
N PHE A 430 11.18 7.43 -17.04
CA PHE A 430 11.24 8.02 -15.71
C PHE A 430 11.33 9.54 -15.80
N THR A 431 10.58 10.24 -14.96
CA THR A 431 10.73 11.67 -14.75
C THR A 431 11.88 11.98 -13.78
N GLU A 432 12.22 11.02 -12.94
CA GLU A 432 13.33 11.06 -12.00
C GLU A 432 14.64 10.65 -12.69
N ARG A 433 15.77 11.14 -12.16
CA ARG A 433 17.08 10.63 -12.55
C ARG A 433 17.20 9.15 -12.15
N VAL A 434 17.58 8.29 -13.07
CA VAL A 434 17.88 6.88 -12.76
C VAL A 434 19.28 6.75 -12.17
N VAL A 435 19.39 6.18 -10.98
CA VAL A 435 20.64 5.85 -10.31
C VAL A 435 20.79 4.33 -10.27
N ARG A 436 21.92 3.83 -10.76
CA ARG A 436 22.15 2.40 -10.96
C ARG A 436 22.83 1.75 -9.76
N LEU A 437 22.21 0.70 -9.26
CA LEU A 437 22.75 -0.19 -8.23
C LEU A 437 23.46 -1.38 -8.93
N ARG A 438 24.70 -1.67 -8.55
CA ARG A 438 25.51 -2.73 -9.13
C ARG A 438 25.04 -4.13 -8.71
N HIS A 439 24.66 -4.28 -7.44
CA HIS A 439 24.18 -5.55 -6.86
C HIS A 439 22.76 -5.91 -7.31
N GLY A 440 22.06 -4.99 -7.99
CA GLY A 440 20.67 -5.12 -8.37
C GLY A 440 19.77 -4.22 -7.55
N ARG A 441 18.50 -4.20 -7.92
CA ARG A 441 17.49 -3.40 -7.21
C ARG A 441 17.03 -4.05 -5.91
N PHE A 442 17.10 -5.37 -5.80
CA PHE A 442 16.54 -6.16 -4.72
C PHE A 442 17.62 -6.79 -3.86
N CYS A 443 17.38 -6.86 -2.54
CA CYS A 443 18.18 -7.68 -1.64
C CYS A 443 17.27 -8.69 -0.94
N TYR A 444 17.31 -9.95 -1.39
CA TYR A 444 16.41 -10.98 -0.90
C TYR A 444 16.91 -11.61 0.40
N ALA A 445 16.06 -11.59 1.41
CA ALA A 445 16.25 -12.30 2.66
C ALA A 445 15.25 -13.48 2.73
N PRO A 446 15.68 -14.70 2.44
CA PRO A 446 14.79 -15.86 2.44
C PRO A 446 14.29 -16.17 3.87
N PRO A 447 13.03 -16.63 4.02
CA PRO A 447 12.51 -16.99 5.34
C PRO A 447 13.22 -18.21 5.90
N ALA A 448 13.60 -18.15 7.18
CA ALA A 448 14.29 -19.26 7.87
C ALA A 448 13.46 -20.56 7.93
N TYR A 449 12.14 -20.47 7.79
CA TYR A 449 11.23 -21.61 7.76
C TYR A 449 11.00 -22.17 6.34
N ALA A 450 11.71 -21.68 5.31
CA ALA A 450 11.60 -22.25 3.97
C ALA A 450 12.02 -23.71 3.97
N PRO A 451 11.20 -24.63 3.45
CA PRO A 451 11.56 -26.04 3.39
C PRO A 451 12.69 -26.31 2.39
N GLU A 452 13.28 -27.50 2.46
CA GLU A 452 14.24 -27.92 1.45
C GLU A 452 13.57 -28.14 0.09
N PRO A 453 14.26 -27.85 -1.04
CA PRO A 453 13.75 -28.13 -2.38
C PRO A 453 13.42 -29.61 -2.56
N ALA A 454 12.18 -29.91 -2.97
CA ALA A 454 11.77 -31.26 -3.31
C ALA A 454 12.28 -31.65 -4.72
N PRO A 455 12.44 -32.95 -5.04
CA PRO A 455 12.75 -33.41 -6.40
C PRO A 455 11.73 -32.92 -7.45
N PRO A 456 12.08 -32.85 -8.74
CA PRO A 456 11.10 -32.50 -9.79
C PRO A 456 9.89 -33.44 -9.76
N PRO A 457 8.63 -32.92 -9.67
CA PRO A 457 7.44 -33.77 -9.53
C PRO A 457 7.20 -34.70 -10.73
N SER A 458 7.73 -34.33 -11.91
CA SER A 458 7.67 -35.17 -13.11
C SER A 458 8.44 -36.48 -13.01
N GLU A 459 9.36 -36.64 -12.05
CA GLU A 459 10.06 -37.91 -11.82
C GLU A 459 9.10 -39.00 -11.33
N ALA A 460 8.16 -38.63 -10.48
CA ALA A 460 7.15 -39.56 -9.95
C ALA A 460 5.92 -39.64 -10.82
N SER A 461 5.47 -38.51 -11.41
CA SER A 461 4.20 -38.41 -12.15
C SER A 461 4.33 -38.76 -13.63
N GLY A 462 5.54 -38.70 -14.20
CA GLY A 462 5.79 -38.82 -15.65
C GLY A 462 5.31 -37.62 -16.47
N ALA A 463 4.64 -36.64 -15.86
CA ALA A 463 4.11 -35.45 -16.52
C ALA A 463 4.73 -34.17 -15.98
N VAL A 464 5.19 -33.28 -16.87
CA VAL A 464 5.75 -31.98 -16.48
C VAL A 464 4.64 -31.06 -16.02
N THR A 465 4.85 -30.42 -14.85
CA THR A 465 3.98 -29.38 -14.33
C THR A 465 4.67 -28.02 -14.47
N PHE A 466 4.11 -27.18 -15.34
CA PHE A 466 4.42 -25.75 -15.35
C PHE A 466 3.63 -25.06 -14.24
N GLY A 467 4.17 -23.95 -13.67
CA GLY A 467 3.47 -23.26 -12.58
C GLY A 467 3.66 -21.76 -12.59
N SER A 468 2.72 -21.03 -11.99
CA SER A 468 2.86 -19.61 -11.69
C SER A 468 2.12 -19.28 -10.39
N PHE A 469 2.87 -18.77 -9.40
CA PHE A 469 2.34 -18.36 -8.09
C PHE A 469 2.19 -16.84 -8.02
N ASN A 470 1.87 -16.24 -9.16
CA ASN A 470 1.72 -14.81 -9.31
C ASN A 470 0.30 -14.35 -9.02
N ASN A 471 0.18 -13.07 -8.61
CA ASN A 471 -1.11 -12.39 -8.45
C ASN A 471 -1.98 -12.51 -9.70
N ALA A 472 -3.27 -12.79 -9.52
CA ALA A 472 -4.25 -12.93 -10.60
C ALA A 472 -4.33 -11.69 -11.52
N ASN A 473 -4.06 -10.50 -11.00
CA ASN A 473 -3.98 -9.26 -11.80
C ASN A 473 -2.96 -9.33 -12.96
N LYS A 474 -1.98 -10.24 -12.89
CA LYS A 474 -0.98 -10.43 -13.95
C LYS A 474 -1.46 -11.34 -15.09
N LEU A 475 -2.62 -12.00 -14.92
CA LEU A 475 -3.18 -12.92 -15.90
C LEU A 475 -4.05 -12.15 -16.91
N ASN A 476 -3.47 -11.88 -18.05
CA ASN A 476 -4.10 -11.28 -19.21
C ASN A 476 -4.00 -12.21 -20.44
N ASP A 477 -4.69 -11.89 -21.52
CA ASP A 477 -4.74 -12.75 -22.71
C ASP A 477 -3.37 -12.99 -23.32
N VAL A 478 -2.47 -12.01 -23.34
CA VAL A 478 -1.10 -12.16 -23.87
C VAL A 478 -0.32 -13.23 -23.09
N THR A 479 -0.44 -13.20 -21.75
CA THR A 479 0.17 -14.21 -20.87
C THR A 479 -0.41 -15.60 -21.13
N LEU A 480 -1.75 -15.70 -21.20
CA LEU A 480 -2.44 -16.98 -21.41
C LEU A 480 -2.17 -17.57 -22.80
N ASP A 481 -2.06 -16.74 -23.85
CA ASP A 481 -1.69 -17.16 -25.20
C ASP A 481 -0.27 -17.75 -25.24
N LEU A 482 0.69 -17.05 -24.58
CA LEU A 482 2.07 -17.51 -24.53
C LEU A 482 2.19 -18.85 -23.78
N TRP A 483 1.52 -18.97 -22.63
CA TRP A 483 1.53 -20.20 -21.84
C TRP A 483 0.81 -21.37 -22.52
N ALA A 484 -0.29 -21.12 -23.25
CA ALA A 484 -0.96 -22.14 -24.06
C ALA A 484 -0.04 -22.72 -25.14
N ARG A 485 0.79 -21.87 -25.77
CA ARG A 485 1.80 -22.33 -26.75
C ARG A 485 2.89 -23.20 -26.11
N VAL A 486 3.31 -22.88 -24.87
CA VAL A 486 4.24 -23.75 -24.11
C VAL A 486 3.60 -25.12 -23.87
N LEU A 487 2.34 -25.16 -23.41
CA LEU A 487 1.63 -26.41 -23.12
C LEU A 487 1.34 -27.25 -24.38
N ALA A 488 1.14 -26.59 -25.51
CA ALA A 488 1.03 -27.26 -26.82
C ALA A 488 2.37 -27.86 -27.25
N ALA A 489 3.50 -27.19 -26.98
CA ALA A 489 4.84 -27.70 -27.33
C ALA A 489 5.30 -28.85 -26.38
N VAL A 490 4.59 -29.09 -25.25
CA VAL A 490 4.85 -30.16 -24.29
C VAL A 490 3.57 -30.94 -24.02
N PRO A 491 3.19 -31.87 -24.91
CA PRO A 491 1.98 -32.68 -24.73
C PRO A 491 1.96 -33.44 -23.39
N GLY A 492 0.79 -33.52 -22.76
CA GLY A 492 0.62 -34.16 -21.46
C GLY A 492 1.07 -33.31 -20.24
N SER A 493 1.69 -32.15 -20.44
CA SER A 493 2.05 -31.25 -19.34
C SER A 493 0.81 -30.60 -18.72
N ARG A 494 0.95 -30.08 -17.50
CA ARG A 494 -0.10 -29.39 -16.71
C ARG A 494 0.32 -27.97 -16.42
N LEU A 495 -0.64 -27.08 -16.15
CA LEU A 495 -0.42 -25.72 -15.66
C LEU A 495 -1.03 -25.56 -14.26
N LEU A 496 -0.22 -25.27 -13.27
CA LEU A 496 -0.64 -24.97 -11.90
C LEU A 496 -0.62 -23.46 -11.68
N LEU A 497 -1.78 -22.86 -11.43
CA LEU A 497 -1.91 -21.46 -11.03
C LEU A 497 -2.28 -21.41 -9.55
N LYS A 498 -1.49 -20.67 -8.76
CA LYS A 498 -1.71 -20.53 -7.32
C LYS A 498 -1.74 -19.08 -6.90
N TRP A 499 -2.88 -18.65 -6.43
CA TRP A 499 -3.11 -17.35 -5.81
C TRP A 499 -4.43 -17.40 -5.05
N ARG A 500 -4.61 -16.55 -4.03
CA ARG A 500 -5.82 -16.57 -3.18
C ARG A 500 -7.13 -16.57 -3.96
N SER A 501 -7.24 -15.81 -5.05
CA SER A 501 -8.46 -15.70 -5.85
C SER A 501 -8.68 -16.79 -6.89
N MET A 502 -7.75 -17.76 -7.06
CA MET A 502 -7.91 -18.87 -8.03
C MET A 502 -9.09 -19.79 -7.71
N ILE A 503 -9.61 -19.76 -6.48
CA ILE A 503 -10.79 -20.52 -6.05
C ILE A 503 -12.10 -19.77 -6.23
N ASP A 504 -12.07 -18.50 -6.63
CA ASP A 504 -13.28 -17.72 -6.94
C ASP A 504 -14.00 -18.34 -8.14
N PRO A 505 -15.33 -18.61 -8.04
CA PRO A 505 -16.04 -19.33 -9.11
C PRO A 505 -16.04 -18.59 -10.44
N VAL A 506 -16.13 -17.27 -10.44
CA VAL A 506 -16.18 -16.46 -11.66
C VAL A 506 -14.79 -16.43 -12.32
N LEU A 507 -13.73 -16.15 -11.53
CA LEU A 507 -12.36 -16.13 -12.04
C LEU A 507 -11.93 -17.52 -12.53
N SER A 508 -12.20 -18.58 -11.75
CA SER A 508 -11.82 -19.95 -12.13
C SER A 508 -12.52 -20.42 -13.40
N SER A 509 -13.83 -20.12 -13.58
CA SER A 509 -14.55 -20.40 -14.83
C SER A 509 -13.92 -19.66 -16.00
N ARG A 510 -13.72 -18.34 -15.86
CA ARG A 510 -13.09 -17.52 -16.89
C ARG A 510 -11.72 -18.07 -17.33
N LEU A 511 -10.86 -18.46 -16.38
CA LEU A 511 -9.53 -19.01 -16.70
C LEU A 511 -9.65 -20.37 -17.41
N ARG A 512 -10.58 -21.24 -17.00
CA ARG A 512 -10.83 -22.53 -17.69
C ARG A 512 -11.33 -22.32 -19.11
N ASP A 513 -12.28 -21.42 -19.31
CA ASP A 513 -12.83 -21.10 -20.62
C ASP A 513 -11.77 -20.45 -21.52
N ALA A 514 -10.98 -19.54 -20.99
CA ALA A 514 -9.88 -18.90 -21.69
C ALA A 514 -8.80 -19.91 -22.13
N MET A 515 -8.45 -20.87 -21.29
CA MET A 515 -7.45 -21.89 -21.64
C MET A 515 -8.05 -22.97 -22.55
N ALA A 516 -9.31 -23.34 -22.38
CA ALA A 516 -10.03 -24.27 -23.26
C ALA A 516 -10.13 -23.73 -24.70
N SER A 517 -10.45 -22.44 -24.86
CA SER A 517 -10.46 -21.78 -26.19
C SER A 517 -9.10 -21.78 -26.89
N ARG A 518 -8.01 -21.94 -26.13
CA ARG A 518 -6.62 -22.07 -26.59
C ARG A 518 -6.18 -23.54 -26.74
N GLY A 519 -7.11 -24.49 -26.64
CA GLY A 519 -6.85 -25.92 -26.82
C GLY A 519 -6.29 -26.65 -25.59
N LEU A 520 -6.32 -26.05 -24.40
CA LEU A 520 -5.94 -26.73 -23.17
C LEU A 520 -7.16 -27.39 -22.52
N PRO A 521 -7.20 -28.72 -22.40
CA PRO A 521 -8.28 -29.43 -21.71
C PRO A 521 -8.35 -29.02 -20.23
N PRO A 522 -9.55 -28.88 -19.65
CA PRO A 522 -9.76 -28.38 -18.29
C PRO A 522 -8.97 -29.11 -17.20
N GLU A 523 -8.78 -30.43 -17.36
CA GLU A 523 -8.04 -31.29 -16.42
C GLU A 523 -6.52 -30.99 -16.38
N ARG A 524 -5.99 -30.28 -17.37
CA ARG A 524 -4.59 -29.84 -17.40
C ARG A 524 -4.37 -28.50 -16.69
N LEU A 525 -5.44 -27.76 -16.34
CA LEU A 525 -5.37 -26.53 -15.56
C LEU A 525 -5.69 -26.80 -14.10
N LEU A 526 -4.70 -26.64 -13.24
CA LEU A 526 -4.82 -26.80 -11.79
C LEU A 526 -4.89 -25.42 -11.14
N LEU A 527 -5.94 -25.16 -10.34
CA LEU A 527 -6.14 -23.89 -9.65
C LEU A 527 -6.10 -24.12 -8.13
N GLN A 528 -5.23 -23.39 -7.43
CA GLN A 528 -5.06 -23.49 -5.98
C GLN A 528 -5.21 -22.11 -5.32
N GLY A 529 -5.91 -22.07 -4.19
CA GLY A 529 -6.13 -20.89 -3.36
C GLY A 529 -4.95 -20.57 -2.44
N ASP A 530 -5.22 -19.72 -1.45
CA ASP A 530 -4.23 -19.27 -0.48
C ASP A 530 -3.92 -20.31 0.58
N GLU A 531 -2.70 -20.24 1.10
CA GLU A 531 -2.19 -21.02 2.22
C GLU A 531 -1.22 -20.17 3.04
N GLN A 532 -0.87 -20.64 4.24
CA GLN A 532 0.23 -20.04 5.01
C GLN A 532 1.52 -20.06 4.19
N HIS A 533 2.35 -19.03 4.31
CA HIS A 533 3.54 -18.83 3.47
C HIS A 533 4.51 -20.04 3.48
N SER A 534 4.70 -20.71 4.61
CA SER A 534 5.52 -21.94 4.68
C SER A 534 4.95 -23.09 3.85
N ALA A 535 3.62 -23.28 3.88
CA ALA A 535 2.93 -24.27 3.08
C ALA A 535 2.95 -23.88 1.59
N MET A 536 2.75 -22.61 1.27
CA MET A 536 2.85 -22.10 -0.09
C MET A 536 4.24 -22.35 -0.69
N LEU A 537 5.32 -22.12 0.07
CA LEU A 537 6.69 -22.45 -0.37
C LEU A 537 6.86 -23.95 -0.66
N ALA A 538 6.30 -24.82 0.17
CA ALA A 538 6.34 -26.27 -0.06
C ALA A 538 5.63 -26.68 -1.39
N ARG A 539 4.60 -25.94 -1.81
CA ARG A 539 3.89 -26.19 -3.08
C ARG A 539 4.75 -26.01 -4.34
N TYR A 540 5.87 -25.29 -4.26
CA TYR A 540 6.85 -25.29 -5.35
C TYR A 540 7.42 -26.69 -5.66
N GLY A 541 7.29 -27.64 -4.72
CA GLY A 541 7.55 -29.07 -4.96
C GLY A 541 6.60 -29.72 -6.01
N GLU A 542 5.45 -29.09 -6.30
CA GLU A 542 4.50 -29.57 -7.33
C GLU A 542 4.80 -28.99 -8.73
N VAL A 543 5.80 -28.11 -8.85
CA VAL A 543 6.14 -27.40 -10.10
C VAL A 543 7.51 -27.83 -10.60
N ASP A 544 7.63 -28.23 -11.86
CA ASP A 544 8.91 -28.50 -12.53
C ASP A 544 9.59 -27.22 -13.04
N ILE A 545 8.80 -26.33 -13.64
CA ILE A 545 9.26 -25.11 -14.32
C ILE A 545 8.24 -24.01 -14.05
N ALA A 546 8.67 -22.87 -13.55
CA ALA A 546 7.82 -21.70 -13.39
C ALA A 546 7.78 -20.87 -14.69
N LEU A 547 6.59 -20.37 -15.03
CA LEU A 547 6.36 -19.47 -16.16
C LEU A 547 6.05 -18.06 -15.64
N ASP A 548 6.83 -17.10 -16.10
CA ASP A 548 6.70 -15.70 -15.70
C ASP A 548 5.61 -15.00 -16.54
N PRO A 549 4.70 -14.21 -15.93
CA PRO A 549 3.66 -13.49 -16.65
C PRO A 549 4.17 -12.20 -17.31
N MET A 550 3.41 -11.68 -18.26
CA MET A 550 3.65 -10.44 -19.02
C MET A 550 2.45 -9.50 -18.96
N PRO A 551 2.66 -8.19 -18.99
CA PRO A 551 3.92 -7.44 -18.97
C PRO A 551 4.51 -7.31 -17.56
N PHE A 552 3.78 -7.68 -16.52
CA PHE A 552 4.22 -7.57 -15.13
C PHE A 552 4.89 -8.88 -14.69
N SER A 553 6.22 -8.93 -14.73
CA SER A 553 6.99 -10.11 -14.34
C SER A 553 6.98 -10.38 -12.82
N GLY A 554 7.44 -11.54 -12.42
CA GLY A 554 7.65 -11.87 -11.01
C GLY A 554 8.78 -11.03 -10.39
N ALA A 555 8.68 -10.82 -9.08
CA ALA A 555 9.79 -10.31 -8.25
C ALA A 555 9.97 -11.28 -7.08
N LEU A 556 9.28 -11.09 -5.94
CA LEU A 556 9.35 -12.02 -4.81
C LEU A 556 9.01 -13.46 -5.23
N THR A 557 7.97 -13.66 -6.03
CA THR A 557 7.57 -15.01 -6.51
C THR A 557 8.65 -15.69 -7.35
N SER A 558 9.48 -14.92 -8.07
CA SER A 558 10.63 -15.46 -8.79
C SER A 558 11.77 -15.83 -7.85
N PHE A 559 12.06 -15.01 -6.83
CA PHE A 559 13.00 -15.36 -5.77
C PHE A 559 12.57 -16.64 -5.05
N GLU A 560 11.30 -16.75 -4.67
CA GLU A 560 10.74 -17.91 -3.99
C GLU A 560 10.85 -19.18 -4.85
N ALA A 561 10.47 -19.10 -6.15
CA ALA A 561 10.62 -20.21 -7.07
C ALA A 561 12.07 -20.68 -7.15
N LEU A 562 13.02 -19.77 -7.37
CA LEU A 562 14.45 -20.05 -7.45
C LEU A 562 15.00 -20.59 -6.12
N TRP A 563 14.56 -20.04 -4.97
CA TRP A 563 14.92 -20.52 -3.64
C TRP A 563 14.43 -21.94 -3.38
N MET A 564 13.27 -22.29 -3.93
CA MET A 564 12.70 -23.64 -3.90
C MET A 564 13.22 -24.55 -5.03
N GLY A 565 14.27 -24.11 -5.73
CA GLY A 565 14.93 -24.88 -6.78
C GLY A 565 14.15 -24.97 -8.09
N VAL A 566 13.11 -24.15 -8.30
CA VAL A 566 12.29 -24.15 -9.53
C VAL A 566 12.84 -23.13 -10.53
N PRO A 567 13.30 -23.56 -11.72
CA PRO A 567 13.73 -22.62 -12.75
C PRO A 567 12.54 -21.80 -13.26
N VAL A 568 12.75 -20.50 -13.46
CA VAL A 568 11.74 -19.55 -13.96
C VAL A 568 12.10 -19.15 -15.37
N VAL A 569 11.21 -19.40 -16.34
CA VAL A 569 11.36 -18.89 -17.71
C VAL A 569 10.66 -17.54 -17.82
N THR A 570 11.37 -16.53 -18.33
CA THR A 570 10.86 -15.15 -18.43
C THR A 570 11.05 -14.58 -19.84
N LEU A 571 10.19 -13.62 -20.20
CA LEU A 571 10.32 -12.81 -21.42
C LEU A 571 10.32 -11.33 -21.03
N PRO A 572 11.50 -10.69 -20.89
CA PRO A 572 11.59 -9.29 -20.53
C PRO A 572 11.06 -8.40 -21.66
N GLY A 573 10.16 -7.50 -21.33
CA GLY A 573 9.69 -6.44 -22.22
C GLY A 573 10.55 -5.17 -22.09
N ARG A 574 10.00 -4.05 -22.55
CA ARG A 574 10.66 -2.73 -22.46
C ARG A 574 10.51 -2.06 -21.10
N ARG A 575 9.32 -2.19 -20.47
CA ARG A 575 9.03 -1.57 -19.16
C ARG A 575 9.83 -2.21 -18.04
N ALA A 576 10.30 -1.42 -17.07
CA ALA A 576 11.07 -1.91 -15.92
C ALA A 576 10.34 -3.03 -15.16
N VAL A 577 9.02 -2.93 -15.00
CA VAL A 577 8.18 -3.95 -14.36
C VAL A 577 8.21 -5.30 -15.05
N SER A 578 8.46 -5.33 -16.35
CA SER A 578 8.56 -6.58 -17.16
C SER A 578 9.92 -7.26 -17.06
N ARG A 579 10.89 -6.64 -16.41
CA ARG A 579 12.29 -7.06 -16.40
C ARG A 579 12.78 -7.57 -15.05
N GLN A 580 11.91 -7.63 -14.04
CA GLN A 580 12.28 -7.99 -12.67
C GLN A 580 12.88 -9.40 -12.58
N THR A 581 12.20 -10.42 -13.14
CA THR A 581 12.72 -11.80 -13.20
C THR A 581 14.00 -11.87 -14.02
N HIS A 582 14.09 -11.16 -15.15
CA HIS A 582 15.30 -11.07 -15.96
C HIS A 582 16.48 -10.52 -15.14
N ALA A 583 16.28 -9.45 -14.39
CA ALA A 583 17.29 -8.84 -13.54
C ALA A 583 17.78 -9.79 -12.43
N ILE A 584 16.89 -10.60 -11.86
CA ILE A 584 17.26 -11.64 -10.90
C ILE A 584 18.11 -12.73 -11.58
N LEU A 585 17.63 -13.27 -12.68
CA LEU A 585 18.30 -14.34 -13.41
C LEU A 585 19.68 -13.93 -13.94
N SER A 586 19.86 -12.67 -14.32
CA SER A 586 21.14 -12.16 -14.82
C SER A 586 22.26 -12.17 -13.79
N ARG A 587 21.94 -12.33 -12.50
CA ARG A 587 22.88 -12.27 -11.36
C ARG A 587 23.14 -13.62 -10.71
N ILE A 588 22.53 -14.70 -11.23
CA ILE A 588 22.80 -16.07 -10.78
C ILE A 588 23.54 -16.84 -11.87
N ALA A 589 24.68 -17.41 -11.53
CA ALA A 589 25.52 -18.13 -12.47
C ALA A 589 26.45 -19.12 -11.74
N THR A 590 26.90 -20.12 -12.49
CA THR A 590 28.09 -20.95 -12.20
C THR A 590 29.09 -20.76 -13.35
N PRO A 591 30.33 -21.27 -13.24
CA PRO A 591 31.27 -21.22 -14.36
C PRO A 591 30.71 -21.75 -15.68
N ASP A 592 29.85 -22.77 -15.60
CA ASP A 592 29.34 -23.49 -16.78
C ASP A 592 27.89 -23.12 -17.15
N TRP A 593 27.22 -22.28 -16.36
CA TRP A 593 25.81 -21.94 -16.59
C TRP A 593 25.45 -20.56 -16.05
N SER A 594 24.59 -19.87 -16.79
CA SER A 594 24.02 -18.56 -16.37
C SER A 594 22.49 -18.61 -16.38
N GLY A 595 21.88 -17.98 -15.40
CA GLY A 595 20.44 -17.79 -15.33
C GLY A 595 19.86 -17.03 -16.54
N ARG A 596 20.67 -16.22 -17.22
CA ARG A 596 20.27 -15.58 -18.49
C ARG A 596 19.78 -16.58 -19.55
N ALA A 597 20.21 -17.85 -19.49
CA ALA A 597 19.73 -18.91 -20.39
C ALA A 597 18.24 -19.24 -20.19
N LEU A 598 17.59 -18.73 -19.14
CA LEU A 598 16.14 -18.84 -18.88
C LEU A 598 15.37 -17.59 -19.29
N SER A 599 16.05 -16.57 -19.80
CA SER A 599 15.48 -15.31 -20.24
C SER A 599 15.43 -15.25 -21.76
N ALA A 600 14.22 -15.22 -22.31
CA ALA A 600 13.99 -15.22 -23.75
C ALA A 600 14.06 -13.80 -24.34
N GLY A 601 14.50 -13.67 -25.58
CA GLY A 601 14.40 -12.41 -26.34
C GLY A 601 13.11 -12.30 -27.17
N THR A 602 12.43 -13.43 -27.41
CA THR A 602 11.19 -13.51 -28.19
C THR A 602 10.21 -14.53 -27.57
N GLU A 603 8.93 -14.43 -27.93
CA GLU A 603 7.92 -15.43 -27.53
C GLU A 603 8.27 -16.85 -28.03
N ALA A 604 8.82 -16.96 -29.22
CA ALA A 604 9.26 -18.25 -29.78
C ALA A 604 10.40 -18.87 -28.95
N GLU A 605 11.35 -18.06 -28.51
CA GLU A 605 12.43 -18.49 -27.62
C GLU A 605 11.89 -18.87 -26.22
N PHE A 606 10.93 -18.13 -25.69
CA PHE A 606 10.28 -18.48 -24.41
C PHE A 606 9.69 -19.89 -24.47
N VAL A 607 8.93 -20.19 -25.52
CA VAL A 607 8.36 -21.53 -25.76
C VAL A 607 9.48 -22.57 -25.94
N ALA A 608 10.53 -22.25 -26.69
CA ALA A 608 11.64 -23.17 -26.96
C ALA A 608 12.42 -23.51 -25.67
N ILE A 609 12.72 -22.50 -24.83
CA ILE A 609 13.41 -22.67 -23.54
C ILE A 609 12.56 -23.54 -22.58
N ALA A 610 11.27 -23.23 -22.44
CA ALA A 610 10.37 -24.00 -21.58
C ALA A 610 10.25 -25.46 -22.06
N ALA A 611 10.10 -25.69 -23.35
CA ALA A 611 10.00 -27.02 -23.92
C ALA A 611 11.33 -27.80 -23.84
N ALA A 612 12.48 -27.15 -23.99
CA ALA A 612 13.80 -27.78 -23.84
C ALA A 612 14.02 -28.22 -22.37
N LEU A 613 13.69 -27.38 -21.40
CA LEU A 613 13.72 -27.74 -19.98
C LEU A 613 12.78 -28.91 -19.66
N ALA A 614 11.58 -28.91 -20.26
CA ALA A 614 10.61 -29.97 -20.06
C ALA A 614 11.09 -31.34 -20.54
N ARG A 615 11.90 -31.39 -21.58
CA ARG A 615 12.49 -32.64 -22.14
C ARG A 615 13.72 -33.11 -21.37
N ASP A 616 14.45 -32.23 -20.68
CA ASP A 616 15.72 -32.54 -20.01
C ASP A 616 15.52 -32.66 -18.49
N ILE A 617 15.16 -33.86 -18.04
CA ILE A 617 15.02 -34.16 -16.60
C ILE A 617 16.36 -34.01 -15.85
N GLY A 618 17.47 -34.34 -16.49
CA GLY A 618 18.80 -34.21 -15.90
C GLY A 618 19.14 -32.75 -15.57
N LYS A 619 18.79 -31.83 -16.47
CA LYS A 619 18.95 -30.38 -16.24
C LYS A 619 18.03 -29.89 -15.15
N ARG A 620 16.75 -30.31 -15.12
CA ARG A 620 15.83 -29.95 -14.03
C ARG A 620 16.32 -30.42 -12.67
N ARG A 621 16.86 -31.66 -12.56
CA ARG A 621 17.47 -32.16 -11.30
C ARG A 621 18.64 -31.29 -10.86
N ARG A 622 19.57 -30.97 -11.75
CA ARG A 622 20.72 -30.09 -11.43
C ARG A 622 20.24 -28.72 -10.94
N LEU A 623 19.36 -28.07 -11.70
CA LEU A 623 18.81 -26.76 -11.30
C LEU A 623 18.08 -26.83 -9.95
N ARG A 624 17.32 -27.90 -9.69
CA ARG A 624 16.64 -28.11 -8.41
C ARG A 624 17.60 -28.15 -7.22
N THR A 625 18.78 -28.72 -7.41
CA THR A 625 19.83 -28.79 -6.38
C THR A 625 20.59 -27.46 -6.25
N ASP A 626 20.91 -26.81 -7.38
CA ASP A 626 21.92 -25.76 -7.42
C ASP A 626 21.38 -24.35 -7.27
N LEU A 627 20.11 -24.10 -7.70
CA LEU A 627 19.55 -22.73 -7.76
C LEU A 627 19.52 -22.01 -6.40
N ARG A 628 19.21 -22.74 -5.30
CA ARG A 628 19.23 -22.16 -3.96
C ARG A 628 20.62 -21.68 -3.56
N ALA A 629 21.65 -22.48 -3.82
CA ALA A 629 23.03 -22.12 -3.53
C ALA A 629 23.49 -20.92 -4.39
N MET A 630 23.19 -20.96 -5.70
CA MET A 630 23.49 -19.84 -6.59
C MET A 630 22.84 -18.53 -6.13
N LEU A 631 21.58 -18.59 -5.69
CA LEU A 631 20.86 -17.42 -5.21
C LEU A 631 21.40 -16.92 -3.88
N ARG A 632 21.70 -17.83 -2.95
CA ARG A 632 22.29 -17.50 -1.63
C ARG A 632 23.64 -16.79 -1.79
N ASP A 633 24.48 -17.26 -2.74
CA ASP A 633 25.84 -16.78 -2.94
C ASP A 633 25.89 -15.55 -3.89
N ALA A 634 24.73 -15.12 -4.42
CA ALA A 634 24.62 -13.94 -5.29
C ALA A 634 24.67 -12.62 -4.48
N PRO A 635 25.23 -11.53 -5.04
CA PRO A 635 25.31 -10.22 -4.35
C PRO A 635 23.96 -9.69 -3.86
N MET A 636 22.87 -10.05 -4.50
CA MET A 636 21.50 -9.67 -4.11
C MET A 636 20.96 -10.47 -2.91
N SER A 637 21.77 -11.31 -2.28
CA SER A 637 21.46 -12.01 -1.02
C SER A 637 22.44 -11.65 0.10
N ASP A 638 23.30 -10.66 -0.11
CA ASP A 638 24.22 -10.09 0.88
C ASP A 638 23.69 -8.75 1.38
N PRO A 639 23.01 -8.68 2.54
CA PRO A 639 22.44 -7.44 3.04
C PRO A 639 23.50 -6.41 3.46
N VAL A 640 24.69 -6.84 3.90
CA VAL A 640 25.77 -5.95 4.33
C VAL A 640 26.44 -5.29 3.11
N GLY A 641 26.80 -6.09 2.11
CA GLY A 641 27.35 -5.58 0.85
C GLY A 641 26.37 -4.68 0.11
N PHE A 642 25.07 -5.01 0.16
CA PHE A 642 24.02 -4.19 -0.43
C PHE A 642 23.84 -2.84 0.32
N ALA A 643 23.88 -2.85 1.66
CA ALA A 643 23.86 -1.63 2.47
C ALA A 643 25.04 -0.72 2.13
N ALA A 644 26.25 -1.28 2.04
CA ALA A 644 27.45 -0.53 1.65
C ALA A 644 27.32 0.10 0.26
N GLU A 645 26.64 -0.55 -0.68
CA GLU A 645 26.35 0.03 -1.99
C GLU A 645 25.35 1.20 -1.89
N LEU A 646 24.25 1.06 -1.12
CA LEU A 646 23.31 2.15 -0.88
C LEU A 646 24.03 3.36 -0.25
N GLU A 647 24.88 3.11 0.73
CA GLU A 647 25.68 4.14 1.43
C GLU A 647 26.59 4.90 0.47
N ARG A 648 27.28 4.18 -0.41
CA ARG A 648 28.08 4.80 -1.48
C ARG A 648 27.22 5.70 -2.37
N VAL A 649 26.06 5.21 -2.81
CA VAL A 649 25.13 5.98 -3.65
C VAL A 649 24.60 7.20 -2.91
N TYR A 650 24.21 7.06 -1.64
CA TYR A 650 23.74 8.18 -0.82
C TYR A 650 24.84 9.22 -0.61
N ARG A 651 26.08 8.79 -0.36
CA ARG A 651 27.24 9.69 -0.22
C ARG A 651 27.52 10.44 -1.51
N ASP A 652 27.50 9.77 -2.66
CA ASP A 652 27.74 10.39 -3.97
C ASP A 652 26.66 11.43 -4.29
N LEU A 653 25.39 11.11 -4.08
CA LEU A 653 24.27 12.05 -4.26
C LEU A 653 24.35 13.24 -3.29
N TRP A 654 24.79 13.01 -2.05
CA TRP A 654 24.98 14.08 -1.07
C TRP A 654 26.13 15.02 -1.47
N ARG A 655 27.25 14.49 -1.95
CA ARG A 655 28.37 15.27 -2.49
C ARG A 655 27.92 16.16 -3.65
N GLU A 656 27.16 15.60 -4.59
CA GLU A 656 26.58 16.35 -5.72
C GLU A 656 25.64 17.47 -5.21
N HIS A 657 24.80 17.18 -4.23
CA HIS A 657 23.93 18.16 -3.61
C HIS A 657 24.73 19.31 -2.98
N CYS A 658 25.74 19.01 -2.18
CA CYS A 658 26.62 20.01 -1.57
C CYS A 658 27.32 20.89 -2.63
N ALA A 659 27.84 20.28 -3.69
CA ALA A 659 28.50 21.01 -4.77
C ALA A 659 27.55 21.97 -5.49
N ARG A 660 26.34 21.54 -5.78
CA ARG A 660 25.29 22.34 -6.45
C ARG A 660 24.92 23.59 -5.64
N TYR A 661 24.76 23.45 -4.32
CA TYR A 661 24.33 24.56 -3.47
C TYR A 661 25.47 25.42 -2.91
N ARG A 662 26.74 24.97 -2.98
CA ARG A 662 27.93 25.83 -2.71
C ARG A 662 28.23 26.75 -3.88
N SER A 663 27.89 26.37 -5.11
CA SER A 663 28.13 27.14 -6.32
C SER A 663 26.96 28.06 -6.71
N ALA A 664 25.85 28.03 -5.96
CA ALA A 664 24.76 28.98 -6.16
C ALA A 664 25.14 30.32 -5.51
N PRO A 665 25.10 31.47 -6.28
CA PRO A 665 25.49 32.79 -5.79
C PRO A 665 24.58 33.32 -4.67
#